data_8ac10fec8e83c6e0f3138a09f8cc8825
#
_entry.id   8ac10fec8e83c6e0f3138a09f8cc8825
#
_cell.length_a   1.000
_cell.length_b   1.000
_cell.length_c   1.000
_cell.angle_alpha   90.00
_cell.angle_beta   90.00
_cell.angle_gamma   90.00
#
_symmetry.space_group_name_H-M   'P 1'
#
loop_
_entity.id
_entity.type
_entity.pdbx_description
1 polymer ?
#
loop_
_entity_poly.entity_id
_entity_poly.type
_entity_poly.pdbx_seq_one_letter_code
_entity_poly.pdbx_strand_id
1 'polypeptide(L)'
;MLPDTHDGWAIREDVLPLPGGKDANDGYARVQFVGTTGAGKTTVLRQLIGTDPNKERFPSISAAKTTICDIEVILQEGNFSGVVTFIPRARIRQYIAECVLAAITSSIEGMVERDVIRKFLEHSEQRFRLSYILGNPLLLRESDNAELLDEEDEEVQGEEESLISQEERDDLLAALEKYLAQIAELAKVSHAHLAQAAAELDIELGKASKQDRDILQELVEDQLAEDDHFHSLIDAILDDVELRFSYLNDSELECSRDGWPIKWSFSTSDRDQFIRTINRFSSNYAPNYGRLLTPLVEGIRVAGPFAPEWWETESPRLVLMDGQGIGHIADSSSSLSTSVTRRFKFADAIMLVDNAAQPMQAAPCAVLQSLVASGHESKLVLAFTHFDEVKGDNLIGTAARKDHIVGSFDNAARAIGKSFGRESELSLLRLNPDRIVFLSNVQKRVEAKARFTLFELNRLIDVIMSTITPVGPVQYRPIYDVANLVLAVQKATQEFHDRWRGILGMGSRSGVAPEHWTRIKALTRRLGNFQIDEYDALRPVADLIRLLQTQISQFLNSPLSWSPEIPSDDSEDRQVAIDTIKKEVFDRLHELSRTRVLEEKVSGWVEAYEHRGTGSTRIRARDMVRLYEEAAPIPNEMPGPDANEFLFELRELIAQSVIEGGGELLGWSRTNYESVIES
;
A
#
# COMPACT_ATOMS: atom_id res chain seq x y z
N MET A 1 -20.96 -15.40 10.28
CA MET A 1 -19.94 -16.16 9.56
C MET A 1 -18.89 -15.13 9.15
N LEU A 2 -17.65 -15.32 9.57
CA LEU A 2 -16.55 -14.51 9.03
C LEU A 2 -16.49 -14.76 7.52
N PRO A 3 -16.33 -13.73 6.67
CA PRO A 3 -16.20 -13.92 5.24
C PRO A 3 -14.98 -14.81 4.97
N ASP A 4 -15.05 -15.64 3.92
CA ASP A 4 -13.97 -16.49 3.45
C ASP A 4 -12.75 -15.59 3.09
N THR A 5 -11.89 -15.36 4.05
CA THR A 5 -10.65 -14.59 3.86
C THR A 5 -9.54 -15.58 3.48
N HIS A 6 -9.23 -15.67 2.20
CA HIS A 6 -8.04 -16.37 1.75
C HIS A 6 -6.86 -15.38 1.67
N ASP A 7 -5.67 -15.85 2.03
CA ASP A 7 -4.43 -15.10 1.87
C ASP A 7 -3.87 -15.33 0.46
N GLY A 8 -4.10 -14.37 -0.43
CA GLY A 8 -3.63 -14.47 -1.82
C GLY A 8 -2.11 -14.56 -1.94
N TRP A 9 -1.35 -13.97 -1.00
CA TRP A 9 0.10 -14.15 -0.97
C TRP A 9 0.46 -15.61 -0.70
N ALA A 10 -0.14 -16.25 0.31
CA ALA A 10 0.11 -17.65 0.63
C ALA A 10 -0.25 -18.58 -0.53
N ILE A 11 -1.37 -18.31 -1.22
CA ILE A 11 -1.77 -19.08 -2.41
C ILE A 11 -0.73 -18.94 -3.54
N ARG A 12 -0.22 -17.72 -3.79
CA ARG A 12 0.81 -17.53 -4.80
C ARG A 12 2.12 -18.21 -4.40
N GLU A 13 2.45 -18.21 -3.10
CA GLU A 13 3.63 -18.89 -2.59
C GLU A 13 3.58 -20.41 -2.75
N ASP A 14 2.40 -21.02 -2.57
CA ASP A 14 2.19 -22.46 -2.76
C ASP A 14 2.32 -22.88 -4.24
N VAL A 15 1.85 -22.05 -5.18
CA VAL A 15 1.81 -22.40 -6.61
C VAL A 15 3.10 -22.04 -7.34
N LEU A 16 3.67 -20.88 -7.02
CA LEU A 16 4.87 -20.35 -7.64
C LEU A 16 5.74 -19.69 -6.55
N PRO A 17 6.49 -20.48 -5.75
CA PRO A 17 7.26 -19.97 -4.62
C PRO A 17 8.34 -18.97 -5.07
N LEU A 18 8.58 -17.94 -4.25
CA LEU A 18 9.63 -16.97 -4.51
C LEU A 18 11.00 -17.56 -4.21
N PRO A 19 11.93 -17.60 -5.19
CA PRO A 19 13.32 -17.95 -4.93
C PRO A 19 14.01 -16.85 -4.10
N GLY A 20 15.18 -17.17 -3.55
CA GLY A 20 15.95 -16.22 -2.73
C GLY A 20 15.52 -16.22 -1.26
N GLY A 21 16.10 -15.30 -0.50
CA GLY A 21 15.90 -15.12 0.92
C GLY A 21 17.10 -15.53 1.77
N LYS A 22 17.04 -15.25 3.08
CA LYS A 22 18.21 -15.35 3.99
C LYS A 22 18.89 -16.73 4.01
N ASP A 23 18.16 -17.81 3.75
CA ASP A 23 18.63 -19.18 3.84
C ASP A 23 18.83 -19.85 2.48
N ALA A 24 18.42 -19.16 1.39
CA ALA A 24 18.57 -19.69 0.04
C ALA A 24 19.94 -19.30 -0.54
N ASN A 25 20.72 -20.31 -0.88
CA ASN A 25 22.03 -20.11 -1.56
C ASN A 25 21.88 -20.23 -3.09
N ASP A 26 20.78 -19.67 -3.63
CA ASP A 26 20.42 -19.77 -5.06
C ASP A 26 20.82 -18.53 -5.88
N GLY A 27 21.35 -17.51 -5.21
CA GLY A 27 21.85 -16.28 -5.82
C GLY A 27 20.78 -15.30 -6.31
N TYR A 28 19.51 -15.47 -5.90
CA TYR A 28 18.44 -14.50 -6.21
C TYR A 28 18.48 -13.29 -5.28
N ALA A 29 18.24 -12.10 -5.84
CA ALA A 29 17.98 -10.88 -5.09
C ALA A 29 16.48 -10.51 -5.17
N ARG A 30 15.82 -10.40 -4.03
CA ARG A 30 14.44 -9.92 -3.90
C ARG A 30 14.43 -8.40 -3.77
N VAL A 31 13.87 -7.71 -4.76
CA VAL A 31 13.87 -6.25 -4.85
C VAL A 31 12.45 -5.73 -4.66
N GLN A 32 12.23 -4.95 -3.60
CA GLN A 32 10.97 -4.26 -3.39
C GLN A 32 11.05 -2.84 -3.92
N PHE A 33 10.15 -2.48 -4.85
CA PHE A 33 10.00 -1.10 -5.33
C PHE A 33 9.13 -0.31 -4.36
N VAL A 34 9.61 0.84 -3.94
CA VAL A 34 8.89 1.79 -3.08
C VAL A 34 9.05 3.19 -3.68
N GLY A 35 8.03 4.01 -3.65
CA GLY A 35 8.08 5.37 -4.16
C GLY A 35 6.69 5.93 -4.42
N THR A 36 6.63 7.24 -4.67
CA THR A 36 5.36 7.92 -4.95
C THR A 36 4.71 7.43 -6.23
N THR A 37 3.43 7.69 -6.34
CA THR A 37 2.71 7.56 -7.60
C THR A 37 3.35 8.45 -8.66
N GLY A 38 3.65 7.89 -9.83
CA GLY A 38 4.32 8.64 -10.92
C GLY A 38 5.84 8.79 -10.79
N ALA A 39 6.48 8.25 -9.76
CA ALA A 39 7.94 8.25 -9.65
C ALA A 39 8.65 7.32 -10.64
N GLY A 40 7.94 6.54 -11.45
CA GLY A 40 8.52 5.67 -12.47
C GLY A 40 8.88 4.25 -12.00
N LYS A 41 8.33 3.76 -10.87
CA LYS A 41 8.56 2.38 -10.38
C LYS A 41 8.31 1.33 -11.45
N THR A 42 7.08 1.29 -11.98
CA THR A 42 6.66 0.33 -13.00
C THR A 42 7.47 0.51 -14.29
N THR A 43 7.88 1.73 -14.62
CA THR A 43 8.75 2.02 -15.78
C THR A 43 10.12 1.40 -15.62
N VAL A 44 10.73 1.51 -14.43
CA VAL A 44 12.02 0.86 -14.14
C VAL A 44 11.88 -0.66 -14.17
N LEU A 45 10.79 -1.20 -13.58
CA LEU A 45 10.50 -2.64 -13.62
C LEU A 45 10.38 -3.14 -15.07
N ARG A 46 9.65 -2.41 -15.95
CA ARG A 46 9.52 -2.74 -17.38
C ARG A 46 10.89 -2.81 -18.08
N GLN A 47 11.80 -1.88 -17.78
CA GLN A 47 13.17 -1.92 -18.31
C GLN A 47 13.93 -3.17 -17.86
N LEU A 48 13.79 -3.57 -16.59
CA LEU A 48 14.47 -4.74 -16.05
C LEU A 48 13.95 -6.08 -16.60
N ILE A 49 12.66 -6.16 -16.95
CA ILE A 49 12.06 -7.38 -17.53
C ILE A 49 12.08 -7.41 -19.07
N GLY A 50 12.62 -6.37 -19.71
CA GLY A 50 12.72 -6.28 -21.16
C GLY A 50 11.37 -6.08 -21.86
N THR A 51 10.44 -5.31 -21.28
CA THR A 51 9.21 -4.90 -21.94
C THR A 51 9.53 -3.96 -23.10
N ASP A 52 9.06 -4.27 -24.30
CA ASP A 52 9.11 -3.33 -25.43
C ASP A 52 8.00 -2.29 -25.27
N PRO A 53 8.31 -1.01 -25.00
CA PRO A 53 7.30 0.01 -24.75
C PRO A 53 6.39 0.28 -25.96
N ASN A 54 6.83 -0.10 -27.18
CA ASN A 54 6.05 0.11 -28.40
C ASN A 54 5.09 -1.06 -28.72
N LYS A 55 5.26 -2.21 -28.07
CA LYS A 55 4.51 -3.44 -28.40
C LYS A 55 3.80 -4.05 -27.19
N GLU A 56 4.36 -3.91 -26.02
CA GLU A 56 3.92 -4.62 -24.83
C GLU A 56 3.41 -3.64 -23.75
N ARG A 57 2.34 -4.01 -23.07
CA ARG A 57 1.75 -3.20 -21.98
C ARG A 57 1.89 -3.86 -20.60
N PHE A 58 2.72 -4.89 -20.45
CA PHE A 58 2.92 -5.56 -19.16
C PHE A 58 4.22 -5.12 -18.46
N PRO A 59 4.17 -4.80 -17.16
CA PRO A 59 3.00 -4.35 -16.40
C PRO A 59 2.48 -3.00 -16.94
N SER A 60 1.16 -2.77 -16.83
CA SER A 60 0.58 -1.51 -17.31
C SER A 60 1.01 -0.32 -16.46
N ILE A 61 1.27 0.80 -17.13
CA ILE A 61 1.46 2.11 -16.49
C ILE A 61 0.13 2.84 -16.59
N SER A 62 -0.45 3.23 -15.46
CA SER A 62 -1.70 3.98 -15.43
C SER A 62 -1.45 5.48 -15.56
N ALA A 63 -2.20 6.17 -16.42
CA ALA A 63 -2.26 7.63 -16.43
C ALA A 63 -2.76 8.21 -15.09
N ALA A 64 -3.63 7.47 -14.39
CA ALA A 64 -4.00 7.76 -13.00
C ALA A 64 -2.88 7.44 -12.00
N LYS A 65 -1.71 6.99 -12.50
CA LYS A 65 -0.47 6.82 -11.74
C LYS A 65 -0.58 5.87 -10.55
N THR A 66 -1.46 4.86 -10.58
CA THR A 66 -1.68 3.95 -9.46
C THR A 66 -1.50 2.51 -9.90
N THR A 67 -0.56 1.78 -9.31
CA THR A 67 -0.47 0.32 -9.42
C THR A 67 -1.69 -0.28 -8.72
N ILE A 68 -2.54 -0.99 -9.47
CA ILE A 68 -3.84 -1.47 -9.00
C ILE A 68 -3.71 -2.69 -8.09
N CYS A 69 -2.75 -3.58 -8.39
CA CYS A 69 -2.47 -4.79 -7.64
C CYS A 69 -0.98 -4.99 -7.44
N ASP A 70 -0.62 -5.88 -6.51
CA ASP A 70 0.76 -6.29 -6.33
C ASP A 70 1.23 -7.14 -7.50
N ILE A 71 2.40 -6.82 -8.06
CA ILE A 71 3.00 -7.55 -9.18
C ILE A 71 4.38 -8.04 -8.75
N GLU A 72 4.59 -9.35 -8.87
CA GLU A 72 5.84 -10.01 -8.53
C GLU A 72 6.37 -10.71 -9.79
N VAL A 73 7.59 -10.38 -10.21
CA VAL A 73 8.22 -10.93 -11.41
C VAL A 73 9.50 -11.66 -11.05
N ILE A 74 9.57 -12.95 -11.36
CA ILE A 74 10.72 -13.81 -11.15
C ILE A 74 11.44 -13.98 -12.48
N LEU A 75 12.67 -13.51 -12.58
CA LEU A 75 13.52 -13.69 -13.74
C LEU A 75 14.20 -15.07 -13.66
N GLN A 76 13.70 -16.04 -14.41
CA GLN A 76 14.23 -17.41 -14.40
C GLN A 76 14.13 -18.05 -15.78
N GLU A 77 14.93 -19.06 -16.04
CA GLU A 77 14.85 -19.85 -17.26
C GLU A 77 13.59 -20.72 -17.32
N GLY A 78 13.18 -21.12 -18.52
CA GLY A 78 12.06 -22.04 -18.74
C GLY A 78 10.85 -21.38 -19.41
N ASN A 79 9.66 -21.88 -19.11
CA ASN A 79 8.42 -21.32 -19.62
C ASN A 79 8.02 -20.05 -18.86
N PHE A 80 7.26 -19.19 -19.54
CA PHE A 80 6.50 -18.13 -18.86
C PHE A 80 5.37 -18.77 -18.08
N SER A 81 5.27 -18.47 -16.80
CA SER A 81 4.23 -18.96 -15.90
C SER A 81 3.65 -17.79 -15.11
N GLY A 82 2.34 -17.83 -14.86
CA GLY A 82 1.66 -16.79 -14.09
C GLY A 82 0.63 -17.39 -13.15
N VAL A 83 0.50 -16.75 -11.98
CA VAL A 83 -0.53 -17.01 -10.97
C VAL A 83 -1.18 -15.69 -10.60
N VAL A 84 -2.51 -15.63 -10.71
CA VAL A 84 -3.32 -14.48 -10.33
C VAL A 84 -4.24 -14.88 -9.21
N THR A 85 -4.30 -14.10 -8.14
CA THR A 85 -5.25 -14.28 -7.03
C THR A 85 -6.29 -13.16 -7.05
N PHE A 86 -7.52 -13.48 -6.66
CA PHE A 86 -8.64 -12.57 -6.75
C PHE A 86 -9.12 -12.09 -5.39
N ILE A 87 -9.69 -10.89 -5.37
CA ILE A 87 -10.29 -10.28 -4.19
C ILE A 87 -11.55 -11.09 -3.81
N PRO A 88 -11.80 -11.39 -2.51
CA PRO A 88 -12.98 -12.14 -2.08
C PRO A 88 -14.30 -11.49 -2.52
N ARG A 89 -15.31 -12.33 -2.86
CA ARG A 89 -16.64 -11.91 -3.33
C ARG A 89 -17.30 -10.86 -2.45
N ALA A 90 -17.26 -11.07 -1.15
CA ALA A 90 -17.86 -10.16 -0.17
C ALA A 90 -17.25 -8.74 -0.24
N ARG A 91 -15.96 -8.66 -0.49
CA ARG A 91 -15.24 -7.38 -0.61
C ARG A 91 -15.58 -6.66 -1.93
N ILE A 92 -15.70 -7.40 -3.04
CA ILE A 92 -16.16 -6.84 -4.32
C ILE A 92 -17.59 -6.32 -4.20
N ARG A 93 -18.50 -7.11 -3.62
CA ARG A 93 -19.87 -6.68 -3.34
C ARG A 93 -19.91 -5.37 -2.57
N GLN A 94 -19.02 -5.22 -1.60
CA GLN A 94 -18.90 -4.01 -0.81
C GLN A 94 -18.43 -2.81 -1.63
N TYR A 95 -17.42 -2.97 -2.49
CA TYR A 95 -16.98 -1.88 -3.37
C TYR A 95 -18.06 -1.44 -4.34
N ILE A 96 -18.84 -2.39 -4.88
CA ILE A 96 -20.00 -2.09 -5.72
C ILE A 96 -21.04 -1.28 -4.93
N ALA A 97 -21.34 -1.69 -3.70
CA ALA A 97 -22.29 -0.95 -2.84
C ALA A 97 -21.85 0.50 -2.58
N GLU A 98 -20.56 0.72 -2.34
CA GLU A 98 -19.98 2.05 -2.15
C GLU A 98 -20.09 2.91 -3.43
N CYS A 99 -19.84 2.32 -4.60
CA CYS A 99 -19.98 3.00 -5.88
C CYS A 99 -21.44 3.39 -6.18
N VAL A 100 -22.38 2.47 -5.95
CA VAL A 100 -23.83 2.72 -6.15
C VAL A 100 -24.31 3.80 -5.17
N LEU A 101 -23.92 3.73 -3.91
CA LEU A 101 -24.26 4.73 -2.89
C LEU A 101 -23.71 6.12 -3.28
N ALA A 102 -22.46 6.20 -3.71
CA ALA A 102 -21.85 7.45 -4.14
C ALA A 102 -22.57 8.07 -5.36
N ALA A 103 -23.02 7.24 -6.29
CA ALA A 103 -23.79 7.69 -7.44
C ALA A 103 -25.19 8.19 -7.04
N ILE A 104 -25.89 7.46 -6.15
CA ILE A 104 -27.20 7.89 -5.62
C ILE A 104 -27.06 9.23 -4.89
N THR A 105 -26.10 9.38 -4.00
CA THR A 105 -25.83 10.63 -3.27
C THR A 105 -25.57 11.78 -4.23
N SER A 106 -24.70 11.57 -5.23
CA SER A 106 -24.40 12.58 -6.26
C SER A 106 -25.63 12.99 -7.09
N SER A 107 -26.51 12.04 -7.36
CA SER A 107 -27.79 12.32 -8.04
C SER A 107 -28.75 13.13 -7.17
N ILE A 108 -28.84 12.84 -5.85
CA ILE A 108 -29.62 13.60 -4.87
C ILE A 108 -29.10 15.05 -4.76
N GLU A 109 -27.81 15.24 -4.80
CA GLU A 109 -27.13 16.56 -4.79
C GLU A 109 -27.33 17.35 -6.09
N GLY A 110 -27.96 16.76 -7.11
CA GLY A 110 -28.21 17.40 -8.39
C GLY A 110 -26.99 17.56 -9.26
N MET A 111 -25.98 16.71 -9.11
CA MET A 111 -24.80 16.69 -9.97
C MET A 111 -25.18 16.33 -11.41
N VAL A 112 -24.36 16.76 -12.37
CA VAL A 112 -24.57 16.43 -13.79
C VAL A 112 -24.36 14.92 -14.03
N GLU A 113 -25.06 14.38 -15.03
CA GLU A 113 -25.04 12.95 -15.37
C GLU A 113 -23.61 12.38 -15.47
N ARG A 114 -22.68 13.10 -16.08
CA ARG A 114 -21.27 12.70 -16.19
C ARG A 114 -20.62 12.43 -14.83
N ASP A 115 -20.89 13.27 -13.83
CA ASP A 115 -20.33 13.10 -12.49
C ASP A 115 -20.96 11.93 -11.76
N VAL A 116 -22.27 11.68 -11.93
CA VAL A 116 -22.97 10.52 -11.40
C VAL A 116 -22.39 9.23 -11.98
N ILE A 117 -22.20 9.18 -13.32
CA ILE A 117 -21.55 8.04 -14.00
C ILE A 117 -20.16 7.79 -13.45
N ARG A 118 -19.35 8.85 -13.29
CA ARG A 118 -18.01 8.73 -12.74
C ARG A 118 -18.04 8.17 -11.32
N LYS A 119 -18.93 8.63 -10.45
CA LYS A 119 -19.09 8.13 -9.07
C LYS A 119 -19.54 6.68 -9.03
N PHE A 120 -20.37 6.24 -9.98
CA PHE A 120 -20.77 4.85 -10.13
C PHE A 120 -19.61 3.96 -10.58
N LEU A 121 -18.79 4.41 -11.52
CA LEU A 121 -17.76 3.58 -12.15
C LEU A 121 -16.39 3.66 -11.46
N GLU A 122 -16.12 4.69 -10.66
CA GLU A 122 -14.84 4.92 -10.00
C GLU A 122 -15.02 4.97 -8.49
N HIS A 123 -14.53 3.93 -7.81
CA HIS A 123 -14.50 3.90 -6.36
C HIS A 123 -13.56 4.99 -5.80
N SER A 124 -13.86 5.50 -4.61
CA SER A 124 -13.02 6.49 -3.91
C SER A 124 -11.59 6.00 -3.66
N GLU A 125 -11.41 4.71 -3.44
CA GLU A 125 -10.11 4.07 -3.59
C GLU A 125 -9.86 3.82 -5.07
N GLN A 126 -8.93 4.53 -5.65
CA GLN A 126 -8.60 4.49 -7.09
C GLN A 126 -8.24 3.09 -7.62
N ARG A 127 -8.08 2.13 -6.73
CA ARG A 127 -7.80 0.72 -7.01
C ARG A 127 -8.97 -0.01 -7.68
N PHE A 128 -10.23 0.30 -7.29
CA PHE A 128 -11.41 -0.37 -7.80
C PHE A 128 -12.17 0.51 -8.79
N ARG A 129 -12.23 0.06 -10.05
CA ARG A 129 -12.90 0.77 -11.15
C ARG A 129 -13.81 -0.18 -11.91
N LEU A 130 -15.12 -0.01 -11.74
CA LEU A 130 -16.12 -0.79 -12.47
C LEU A 130 -16.06 -0.57 -13.98
N SER A 131 -15.57 0.60 -14.43
CA SER A 131 -15.41 0.89 -15.87
C SER A 131 -14.55 -0.14 -16.59
N TYR A 132 -13.53 -0.73 -15.94
CA TYR A 132 -12.68 -1.76 -16.56
C TYR A 132 -13.44 -3.06 -16.83
N ILE A 133 -14.41 -3.38 -15.95
CA ILE A 133 -15.15 -4.64 -15.95
C ILE A 133 -16.46 -4.52 -16.73
N LEU A 134 -17.18 -3.41 -16.59
CA LEU A 134 -18.51 -3.18 -17.15
C LEU A 134 -18.49 -2.27 -18.38
N GLY A 135 -17.35 -1.65 -18.72
CA GLY A 135 -17.26 -0.62 -19.74
C GLY A 135 -17.57 0.79 -19.19
N ASN A 136 -17.43 1.80 -20.05
CA ASN A 136 -17.74 3.18 -19.73
C ASN A 136 -18.73 3.75 -20.77
N PRO A 137 -19.96 4.15 -20.38
CA PRO A 137 -20.96 4.60 -21.33
C PRO A 137 -20.55 5.88 -22.06
N LEU A 138 -19.68 6.71 -21.49
CA LEU A 138 -19.17 7.91 -22.16
C LEU A 138 -18.24 7.53 -23.33
N LEU A 139 -17.42 6.48 -23.17
CA LEU A 139 -16.55 5.95 -24.22
C LEU A 139 -17.33 5.08 -25.23
N LEU A 140 -18.35 4.35 -24.77
CA LEU A 140 -19.15 3.46 -25.61
C LEU A 140 -20.10 4.23 -26.55
N ARG A 141 -20.62 5.41 -26.13
CA ARG A 141 -21.49 6.27 -26.94
C ARG A 141 -20.75 7.06 -28.03
N GLU A 142 -19.47 7.34 -27.81
CA GLU A 142 -18.65 8.16 -28.69
C GLU A 142 -17.69 7.28 -29.51
N SER A 143 -18.18 6.71 -30.61
CA SER A 143 -17.37 5.81 -31.47
C SER A 143 -16.27 6.53 -32.31
N ASP A 144 -16.22 7.88 -32.32
CA ASP A 144 -15.35 8.67 -33.20
C ASP A 144 -14.45 9.71 -32.51
N ASN A 145 -14.46 9.83 -31.18
CA ASN A 145 -13.65 10.86 -30.50
C ASN A 145 -12.40 10.29 -29.82
N ALA A 146 -11.31 10.26 -30.57
CA ALA A 146 -9.94 10.09 -30.06
C ALA A 146 -9.51 11.18 -29.05
N GLU A 147 -10.26 12.29 -28.95
CA GLU A 147 -9.96 13.44 -28.07
C GLU A 147 -10.20 13.18 -26.57
N LEU A 148 -10.83 12.04 -26.21
CA LEU A 148 -11.05 11.65 -24.79
C LEU A 148 -10.01 10.65 -24.27
N LEU A 149 -9.13 10.16 -25.12
CA LEU A 149 -7.95 9.40 -24.70
C LEU A 149 -6.92 10.42 -24.21
N ASP A 150 -6.43 10.26 -22.99
CA ASP A 150 -5.32 11.08 -22.48
C ASP A 150 -4.16 11.01 -23.48
N GLU A 151 -3.52 12.15 -23.78
CA GLU A 151 -2.40 12.27 -24.73
C GLU A 151 -1.25 11.27 -24.42
N GLU A 152 -1.17 10.75 -23.18
CA GLU A 152 -0.21 9.71 -22.77
C GLU A 152 -0.55 8.30 -23.29
N ASP A 153 -1.81 8.04 -23.70
CA ASP A 153 -2.23 6.76 -24.28
C ASP A 153 -1.93 6.68 -25.82
N GLU A 154 -1.61 7.80 -26.46
CA GLU A 154 -1.27 7.85 -27.89
C GLU A 154 0.14 7.30 -28.21
N GLU A 155 1.03 7.11 -27.23
CA GLU A 155 2.43 6.69 -27.49
C GLU A 155 2.60 5.21 -27.88
N VAL A 156 1.58 4.37 -27.77
CA VAL A 156 1.67 2.98 -28.23
C VAL A 156 0.88 2.81 -29.54
N GLN A 157 1.55 3.10 -30.65
CA GLN A 157 1.06 2.84 -32.02
C GLN A 157 1.14 1.33 -32.37
N GLY A 158 0.67 0.45 -31.50
CA GLY A 158 0.40 -0.94 -31.87
C GLY A 158 -1.09 -1.06 -32.09
N GLU A 159 -1.50 -1.47 -33.29
CA GLU A 159 -2.86 -1.90 -33.60
C GLU A 159 -3.21 -3.16 -32.76
N GLU A 160 -3.38 -3.02 -31.43
CA GLU A 160 -4.15 -4.01 -30.70
C GLU A 160 -5.62 -3.77 -31.09
N GLU A 161 -6.15 -4.66 -31.96
CA GLU A 161 -7.59 -4.74 -32.21
C GLU A 161 -8.31 -4.75 -30.87
N SER A 162 -9.31 -3.87 -30.71
CA SER A 162 -10.18 -3.89 -29.54
C SER A 162 -10.69 -5.32 -29.33
N LEU A 163 -10.50 -5.87 -28.14
CA LEU A 163 -10.98 -7.21 -27.78
C LEU A 163 -12.52 -7.28 -27.76
N ILE A 164 -13.22 -6.15 -27.90
CA ILE A 164 -14.67 -6.02 -27.77
C ILE A 164 -15.28 -5.77 -29.13
N SER A 165 -16.18 -6.67 -29.56
CA SER A 165 -16.99 -6.50 -30.78
C SER A 165 -18.03 -5.39 -30.62
N GLN A 166 -18.58 -4.89 -31.74
CA GLN A 166 -19.63 -3.88 -31.69
C GLN A 166 -20.90 -4.38 -30.98
N GLU A 167 -21.28 -5.64 -31.18
CA GLU A 167 -22.42 -6.27 -30.50
C GLU A 167 -22.24 -6.28 -28.99
N GLU A 168 -21.04 -6.65 -28.50
CA GLU A 168 -20.72 -6.59 -27.07
C GLU A 168 -20.71 -5.16 -26.51
N ARG A 169 -20.28 -4.17 -27.28
CA ARG A 169 -20.37 -2.75 -26.88
C ARG A 169 -21.80 -2.31 -26.65
N ASP A 170 -22.68 -2.70 -27.55
CA ASP A 170 -24.11 -2.38 -27.48
C ASP A 170 -24.76 -3.06 -26.25
N ASP A 171 -24.41 -4.34 -25.97
CA ASP A 171 -24.87 -5.06 -24.79
C ASP A 171 -24.38 -4.43 -23.48
N LEU A 172 -23.09 -4.06 -23.43
CA LEU A 172 -22.50 -3.37 -22.27
C LEU A 172 -23.18 -2.03 -22.02
N LEU A 173 -23.42 -1.25 -23.07
CA LEU A 173 -24.10 0.04 -22.96
C LEU A 173 -25.52 -0.12 -22.43
N ALA A 174 -26.28 -1.09 -22.96
CA ALA A 174 -27.65 -1.37 -22.52
C ALA A 174 -27.71 -1.79 -21.05
N ALA A 175 -26.77 -2.61 -20.59
CA ALA A 175 -26.67 -3.01 -19.18
C ALA A 175 -26.37 -1.82 -18.27
N LEU A 176 -25.40 -0.97 -18.65
CA LEU A 176 -25.03 0.23 -17.89
C LEU A 176 -26.17 1.25 -17.82
N GLU A 177 -26.90 1.48 -18.93
CA GLU A 177 -28.07 2.38 -18.95
C GLU A 177 -29.18 1.88 -18.03
N LYS A 178 -29.39 0.56 -17.95
CA LYS A 178 -30.32 -0.05 -17.01
C LYS A 178 -29.92 0.22 -15.57
N TYR A 179 -28.63 0.06 -15.21
CA TYR A 179 -28.15 0.34 -13.86
C TYR A 179 -28.28 1.82 -13.51
N LEU A 180 -27.91 2.72 -14.41
CA LEU A 180 -28.05 4.16 -14.22
C LEU A 180 -29.52 4.58 -14.03
N ALA A 181 -30.45 3.97 -14.76
CA ALA A 181 -31.89 4.21 -14.57
C ALA A 181 -32.36 3.74 -13.17
N GLN A 182 -31.89 2.61 -12.68
CA GLN A 182 -32.20 2.12 -11.32
C GLN A 182 -31.59 3.01 -10.23
N ILE A 183 -30.35 3.49 -10.42
CA ILE A 183 -29.71 4.47 -9.54
C ILE A 183 -30.52 5.77 -9.49
N ALA A 184 -30.98 6.27 -10.62
CA ALA A 184 -31.79 7.49 -10.69
C ALA A 184 -33.16 7.31 -9.98
N GLU A 185 -33.76 6.13 -10.05
CA GLU A 185 -35.04 5.85 -9.36
C GLU A 185 -34.82 5.75 -7.85
N LEU A 186 -33.79 5.04 -7.38
CA LEU A 186 -33.41 5.00 -5.97
C LEU A 186 -33.09 6.40 -5.43
N ALA A 187 -32.41 7.24 -6.22
CA ALA A 187 -32.11 8.62 -5.85
C ALA A 187 -33.39 9.47 -5.67
N LYS A 188 -34.42 9.29 -6.51
CA LYS A 188 -35.72 9.98 -6.34
C LYS A 188 -36.43 9.57 -5.06
N VAL A 189 -36.48 8.27 -4.78
CA VAL A 189 -37.09 7.73 -3.57
C VAL A 189 -36.35 8.25 -2.34
N SER A 190 -35.03 8.15 -2.33
CA SER A 190 -34.21 8.63 -1.21
C SER A 190 -34.28 10.15 -1.03
N HIS A 191 -34.38 10.93 -2.12
CA HIS A 191 -34.60 12.37 -2.02
C HIS A 191 -35.95 12.73 -1.36
N ALA A 192 -37.01 11.96 -1.64
CA ALA A 192 -38.30 12.16 -0.98
C ALA A 192 -38.22 11.86 0.54
N HIS A 193 -37.55 10.78 0.92
CA HIS A 193 -37.28 10.46 2.34
C HIS A 193 -36.41 11.53 3.01
N LEU A 194 -35.38 12.03 2.30
CA LEU A 194 -34.53 13.11 2.79
C LEU A 194 -35.30 14.38 3.08
N ALA A 195 -36.22 14.77 2.17
CA ALA A 195 -37.07 15.94 2.34
C ALA A 195 -38.00 15.81 3.56
N GLN A 196 -38.53 14.61 3.80
CA GLN A 196 -39.34 14.32 4.99
C GLN A 196 -38.48 14.40 6.27
N ALA A 197 -37.32 13.75 6.31
CA ALA A 197 -36.40 13.78 7.44
C ALA A 197 -35.92 15.20 7.77
N ALA A 198 -35.63 16.00 6.74
CA ALA A 198 -35.23 17.39 6.90
C ALA A 198 -36.33 18.22 7.54
N ALA A 199 -37.63 18.00 7.15
CA ALA A 199 -38.76 18.66 7.75
C ALA A 199 -38.98 18.25 9.21
N GLU A 200 -38.80 16.98 9.56
CA GLU A 200 -38.88 16.47 10.93
C GLU A 200 -37.79 17.05 11.86
N LEU A 201 -36.62 17.34 11.30
CA LEU A 201 -35.48 17.92 12.02
C LEU A 201 -35.46 19.47 11.97
N ASP A 202 -36.46 20.10 11.35
CA ASP A 202 -36.52 21.56 11.12
C ASP A 202 -35.30 22.12 10.34
N ILE A 203 -34.82 21.32 9.40
CA ILE A 203 -33.68 21.68 8.52
C ILE A 203 -34.19 22.17 7.17
N GLU A 204 -33.85 23.41 6.80
CA GLU A 204 -34.12 23.96 5.47
C GLU A 204 -33.02 23.49 4.49
N LEU A 205 -33.31 22.53 3.59
CA LEU A 205 -32.33 21.90 2.68
C LEU A 205 -31.47 22.90 1.91
N GLY A 206 -32.05 24.02 1.45
CA GLY A 206 -31.31 25.06 0.72
C GLY A 206 -30.35 25.89 1.56
N LYS A 207 -30.45 25.82 2.88
CA LYS A 207 -29.61 26.57 3.84
C LYS A 207 -28.91 25.69 4.87
N ALA A 208 -28.96 24.36 4.65
CA ALA A 208 -28.38 23.38 5.55
C ALA A 208 -26.90 23.65 5.81
N SER A 209 -26.49 23.68 7.07
CA SER A 209 -25.10 23.76 7.46
C SER A 209 -24.34 22.52 7.02
N LYS A 210 -23.00 22.53 7.07
CA LYS A 210 -22.22 21.32 6.78
C LYS A 210 -22.63 20.16 7.68
N GLN A 211 -22.84 20.42 8.95
CA GLN A 211 -23.24 19.42 9.94
C GLN A 211 -24.65 18.85 9.64
N ASP A 212 -25.60 19.71 9.22
CA ASP A 212 -26.94 19.24 8.84
C ASP A 212 -26.91 18.36 7.61
N ARG A 213 -26.10 18.72 6.60
CA ARG A 213 -25.91 17.89 5.40
C ARG A 213 -25.30 16.53 5.74
N ASP A 214 -24.31 16.49 6.63
CA ASP A 214 -23.70 15.24 7.09
C ASP A 214 -24.75 14.33 7.77
N ILE A 215 -25.62 14.89 8.62
CA ILE A 215 -26.72 14.14 9.27
C ILE A 215 -27.70 13.60 8.22
N LEU A 216 -28.10 14.42 7.28
CA LEU A 216 -29.06 14.03 6.24
C LEU A 216 -28.48 12.94 5.32
N GLN A 217 -27.20 13.04 4.98
CA GLN A 217 -26.50 12.00 4.21
C GLN A 217 -26.43 10.68 4.98
N GLU A 218 -26.17 10.71 6.29
CA GLU A 218 -26.14 9.52 7.14
C GLU A 218 -27.52 8.82 7.14
N LEU A 219 -28.62 9.60 7.21
CA LEU A 219 -29.97 9.06 7.15
C LEU A 219 -30.30 8.40 5.80
N VAL A 220 -29.82 8.95 4.69
CA VAL A 220 -29.95 8.33 3.35
C VAL A 220 -29.21 7.00 3.29
N GLU A 221 -27.98 6.97 3.80
CA GLU A 221 -27.21 5.71 3.86
C GLU A 221 -27.89 4.64 4.70
N ASP A 222 -28.44 5.02 5.85
CA ASP A 222 -29.13 4.09 6.74
C ASP A 222 -30.42 3.56 6.09
N GLN A 223 -31.18 4.42 5.38
CA GLN A 223 -32.36 4.00 4.63
C GLN A 223 -32.02 3.03 3.50
N LEU A 224 -30.98 3.34 2.71
CA LEU A 224 -30.56 2.47 1.61
C LEU A 224 -29.99 1.14 2.09
N ALA A 225 -29.39 1.11 3.28
CA ALA A 225 -28.88 -0.14 3.87
C ALA A 225 -30.00 -1.15 4.20
N GLU A 226 -31.27 -0.70 4.33
CA GLU A 226 -32.44 -1.53 4.56
C GLU A 226 -33.32 -1.72 3.30
N ASP A 227 -32.93 -1.10 2.16
CA ASP A 227 -33.71 -1.12 0.92
C ASP A 227 -33.41 -2.35 0.05
N ASP A 228 -34.43 -3.20 -0.16
CA ASP A 228 -34.30 -4.40 -0.99
C ASP A 228 -33.95 -4.12 -2.45
N HIS A 229 -34.38 -2.98 -3.01
CA HIS A 229 -34.05 -2.62 -4.39
C HIS A 229 -32.58 -2.20 -4.52
N PHE A 230 -32.04 -1.53 -3.49
CA PHE A 230 -30.62 -1.21 -3.41
C PHE A 230 -29.76 -2.48 -3.39
N HIS A 231 -30.13 -3.45 -2.54
CA HIS A 231 -29.41 -4.73 -2.48
C HIS A 231 -29.55 -5.55 -3.76
N SER A 232 -30.73 -5.57 -4.37
CA SER A 232 -30.96 -6.27 -5.64
C SER A 232 -30.16 -5.68 -6.80
N LEU A 233 -29.98 -4.36 -6.82
CA LEU A 233 -29.13 -3.69 -7.82
C LEU A 233 -27.66 -4.09 -7.63
N ILE A 234 -27.16 -4.08 -6.39
CA ILE A 234 -25.79 -4.49 -6.08
C ILE A 234 -25.54 -5.95 -6.52
N ASP A 235 -26.47 -6.84 -6.20
CA ASP A 235 -26.35 -8.25 -6.54
C ASP A 235 -26.41 -8.48 -8.05
N ALA A 236 -27.26 -7.75 -8.79
CA ALA A 236 -27.30 -7.80 -10.25
C ALA A 236 -25.98 -7.33 -10.91
N ILE A 237 -25.36 -6.27 -10.37
CA ILE A 237 -24.06 -5.79 -10.84
C ILE A 237 -22.97 -6.82 -10.50
N LEU A 238 -23.02 -7.44 -9.31
CA LEU A 238 -22.06 -8.45 -8.90
C LEU A 238 -22.15 -9.71 -9.78
N ASP A 239 -23.36 -10.12 -10.14
CA ASP A 239 -23.58 -11.25 -11.07
C ASP A 239 -22.99 -10.95 -12.46
N ASP A 240 -23.14 -9.73 -12.96
CA ASP A 240 -22.50 -9.30 -14.22
C ASP A 240 -20.96 -9.29 -14.10
N VAL A 241 -20.42 -8.87 -12.97
CA VAL A 241 -18.98 -8.95 -12.69
C VAL A 241 -18.50 -10.40 -12.69
N GLU A 242 -19.26 -11.30 -12.07
CA GLU A 242 -18.96 -12.75 -12.01
C GLU A 242 -18.98 -13.38 -13.42
N LEU A 243 -19.91 -13.00 -14.28
CA LEU A 243 -19.96 -13.46 -15.67
C LEU A 243 -18.68 -13.15 -16.48
N ARG A 244 -17.91 -12.11 -16.12
CA ARG A 244 -16.66 -11.77 -16.82
C ARG A 244 -15.56 -12.81 -16.65
N PHE A 245 -15.61 -13.61 -15.58
CA PHE A 245 -14.70 -14.74 -15.42
C PHE A 245 -14.91 -15.85 -16.44
N SER A 246 -16.08 -15.92 -17.12
CA SER A 246 -16.32 -16.85 -18.22
C SER A 246 -15.39 -16.65 -19.43
N TYR A 247 -14.72 -15.50 -19.52
CA TYR A 247 -13.70 -15.26 -20.55
C TYR A 247 -12.37 -15.97 -20.27
N LEU A 248 -12.22 -16.59 -19.10
CA LEU A 248 -11.06 -17.39 -18.72
C LEU A 248 -11.27 -18.86 -19.09
N ASN A 249 -10.18 -19.58 -19.24
CA ASN A 249 -10.25 -21.01 -19.44
C ASN A 249 -10.52 -21.71 -18.11
N ASP A 250 -11.63 -22.45 -18.01
CA ASP A 250 -12.07 -23.13 -16.79
C ASP A 250 -11.03 -24.10 -16.22
N SER A 251 -10.19 -24.72 -17.06
CA SER A 251 -9.14 -25.64 -16.63
C SER A 251 -8.01 -24.96 -15.84
N GLU A 252 -7.91 -23.63 -15.89
CA GLU A 252 -6.87 -22.82 -15.24
C GLU A 252 -7.42 -22.04 -14.06
N LEU A 253 -8.74 -22.09 -13.83
CA LEU A 253 -9.46 -21.35 -12.81
C LEU A 253 -9.84 -22.25 -11.63
N GLU A 254 -9.45 -21.88 -10.43
CA GLU A 254 -9.89 -22.52 -9.18
C GLU A 254 -10.84 -21.60 -8.42
N CYS A 255 -12.00 -22.14 -8.04
CA CYS A 255 -13.04 -21.41 -7.35
C CYS A 255 -13.22 -21.88 -5.90
N SER A 256 -13.73 -20.99 -5.06
CA SER A 256 -14.21 -21.27 -3.70
C SER A 256 -15.49 -22.16 -3.74
N ARG A 257 -15.97 -22.55 -2.56
CA ARG A 257 -17.18 -23.39 -2.44
C ARG A 257 -18.45 -22.71 -2.94
N ASP A 258 -18.50 -21.39 -2.92
CA ASP A 258 -19.59 -20.56 -3.43
C ASP A 258 -19.46 -20.21 -4.93
N GLY A 259 -18.46 -20.77 -5.61
CA GLY A 259 -18.22 -20.58 -7.04
C GLY A 259 -17.36 -19.38 -7.41
N TRP A 260 -17.01 -18.51 -6.45
CA TRP A 260 -16.18 -17.33 -6.72
C TRP A 260 -14.71 -17.71 -6.99
N PRO A 261 -14.07 -17.16 -8.04
CA PRO A 261 -12.68 -17.44 -8.36
C PRO A 261 -11.73 -17.02 -7.23
N ILE A 262 -10.82 -17.93 -6.87
CA ILE A 262 -9.75 -17.71 -5.88
C ILE A 262 -8.43 -17.44 -6.59
N LYS A 263 -8.10 -18.30 -7.56
CA LYS A 263 -6.86 -18.17 -8.34
C LYS A 263 -7.06 -18.62 -9.77
N TRP A 264 -6.21 -18.10 -10.63
CA TRP A 264 -6.03 -18.52 -12.00
C TRP A 264 -4.55 -18.74 -12.26
N SER A 265 -4.19 -19.75 -13.06
CA SER A 265 -2.81 -20.04 -13.41
C SER A 265 -2.68 -20.40 -14.89
N PHE A 266 -1.54 -20.02 -15.48
CA PHE A 266 -1.24 -20.21 -16.88
C PHE A 266 0.26 -20.43 -17.12
N SER A 267 0.63 -21.27 -18.08
CA SER A 267 2.01 -21.48 -18.49
C SER A 267 2.12 -21.70 -19.99
N THR A 268 3.10 -21.05 -20.63
CA THR A 268 3.39 -21.18 -22.05
C THR A 268 4.88 -20.89 -22.32
N SER A 269 5.38 -21.40 -23.45
CA SER A 269 6.71 -21.02 -23.94
C SER A 269 6.71 -19.78 -24.85
N ASP A 270 5.54 -19.28 -25.22
CA ASP A 270 5.34 -18.13 -26.11
C ASP A 270 5.13 -16.86 -25.28
N ARG A 271 6.09 -15.90 -25.37
CA ARG A 271 6.05 -14.62 -24.69
C ARG A 271 4.83 -13.78 -25.10
N ASP A 272 4.54 -13.70 -26.39
CA ASP A 272 3.46 -12.85 -26.88
C ASP A 272 2.09 -13.38 -26.42
N GLN A 273 1.92 -14.70 -26.43
CA GLN A 273 0.73 -15.34 -25.87
C GLN A 273 0.62 -15.08 -24.38
N PHE A 274 1.73 -15.18 -23.63
CA PHE A 274 1.76 -14.93 -22.20
C PHE A 274 1.35 -13.51 -21.88
N ILE A 275 2.00 -12.52 -22.52
CA ILE A 275 1.73 -11.10 -22.30
C ILE A 275 0.29 -10.73 -22.62
N ARG A 276 -0.25 -11.20 -23.75
CA ARG A 276 -1.67 -10.97 -24.10
C ARG A 276 -2.62 -11.54 -23.06
N THR A 277 -2.31 -12.71 -22.52
CA THR A 277 -3.16 -13.37 -21.53
C THR A 277 -3.11 -12.65 -20.18
N ILE A 278 -1.90 -12.32 -19.68
CA ILE A 278 -1.73 -11.67 -18.37
C ILE A 278 -2.23 -10.23 -18.36
N ASN A 279 -2.28 -9.56 -19.50
CA ASN A 279 -2.79 -8.20 -19.64
C ASN A 279 -4.27 -8.06 -19.24
N ARG A 280 -5.08 -9.11 -19.30
CA ARG A 280 -6.47 -9.09 -18.80
C ARG A 280 -6.56 -8.75 -17.31
N PHE A 281 -5.50 -9.05 -16.56
CA PHE A 281 -5.42 -8.90 -15.11
C PHE A 281 -4.62 -7.66 -14.68
N SER A 282 -3.84 -7.07 -15.57
CA SER A 282 -2.94 -5.94 -15.25
C SER A 282 -3.17 -4.70 -16.10
N SER A 283 -3.95 -4.79 -17.18
CA SER A 283 -4.15 -3.68 -18.13
C SER A 283 -5.15 -2.64 -17.61
N ASN A 284 -4.94 -1.40 -18.07
CA ASN A 284 -5.85 -0.27 -17.92
C ASN A 284 -6.25 0.34 -19.28
N TYR A 285 -6.03 -0.40 -20.37
CA TYR A 285 -6.25 0.09 -21.72
C TYR A 285 -7.75 0.29 -22.02
N ALA A 286 -8.16 1.54 -22.22
CA ALA A 286 -9.55 1.95 -22.35
C ALA A 286 -10.34 1.22 -23.46
N PRO A 287 -9.78 0.93 -24.65
CA PRO A 287 -10.47 0.15 -25.68
C PRO A 287 -10.88 -1.28 -25.26
N ASN A 288 -10.29 -1.82 -24.18
CA ASN A 288 -10.60 -3.13 -23.63
C ASN A 288 -11.53 -3.06 -22.40
N TYR A 289 -12.05 -1.90 -22.03
CA TYR A 289 -12.99 -1.76 -20.93
C TYR A 289 -14.28 -2.55 -21.21
N GLY A 290 -14.68 -3.36 -20.27
CA GLY A 290 -15.74 -4.37 -20.39
C GLY A 290 -15.22 -5.81 -20.37
N ARG A 291 -13.91 -6.02 -20.60
CA ARG A 291 -13.24 -7.33 -20.58
C ARG A 291 -12.05 -7.43 -19.65
N LEU A 292 -11.69 -6.35 -18.97
CA LEU A 292 -10.55 -6.35 -18.03
C LEU A 292 -11.00 -6.81 -16.64
N LEU A 293 -10.22 -7.67 -16.03
CA LEU A 293 -10.43 -8.18 -14.68
C LEU A 293 -9.51 -7.52 -13.65
N THR A 294 -8.71 -6.55 -14.06
CA THR A 294 -7.71 -5.85 -13.23
C THR A 294 -8.25 -5.39 -11.86
N PRO A 295 -9.47 -4.81 -11.74
CA PRO A 295 -10.00 -4.39 -10.44
C PRO A 295 -10.37 -5.54 -9.49
N LEU A 296 -10.47 -6.77 -10.00
CA LEU A 296 -10.80 -7.97 -9.23
C LEU A 296 -9.55 -8.67 -8.70
N VAL A 297 -8.36 -8.26 -9.15
CA VAL A 297 -7.09 -8.89 -8.84
C VAL A 297 -6.57 -8.41 -7.49
N GLU A 298 -6.21 -9.35 -6.62
CA GLU A 298 -5.48 -9.06 -5.38
C GLU A 298 -3.98 -8.96 -5.63
N GLY A 299 -3.42 -9.89 -6.42
CA GLY A 299 -2.01 -9.89 -6.80
C GLY A 299 -1.69 -10.82 -7.96
N ILE A 300 -0.59 -10.52 -8.63
CA ILE A 300 -0.07 -11.25 -9.79
C ILE A 300 1.36 -11.68 -9.49
N ARG A 301 1.67 -12.96 -9.68
CA ARG A 301 3.05 -13.45 -9.68
C ARG A 301 3.34 -14.11 -11.02
N VAL A 302 4.41 -13.68 -11.65
CA VAL A 302 4.86 -14.25 -12.92
C VAL A 302 6.32 -14.68 -12.84
N ALA A 303 6.67 -15.71 -13.60
CA ALA A 303 8.03 -16.20 -13.73
C ALA A 303 8.32 -16.54 -15.18
N GLY A 304 9.55 -16.37 -15.62
CA GLY A 304 9.95 -16.72 -16.96
C GLY A 304 11.28 -16.10 -17.38
N PRO A 305 11.71 -16.35 -18.63
CA PRO A 305 12.94 -15.83 -19.19
C PRO A 305 12.81 -14.35 -19.58
N PHE A 306 12.39 -13.54 -18.59
CA PHE A 306 12.38 -12.08 -18.71
C PHE A 306 13.80 -11.56 -18.67
N ALA A 307 14.19 -10.81 -19.67
CA ALA A 307 15.50 -10.16 -19.72
C ALA A 307 15.45 -8.91 -20.59
N PRO A 308 16.13 -7.82 -20.21
CA PRO A 308 16.22 -6.63 -21.03
C PRO A 308 17.10 -6.91 -22.27
N GLU A 309 16.72 -6.39 -23.43
CA GLU A 309 17.48 -6.54 -24.68
C GLU A 309 18.90 -5.95 -24.61
N TRP A 310 19.12 -5.00 -23.72
CA TRP A 310 20.42 -4.34 -23.53
C TRP A 310 21.36 -5.09 -22.58
N TRP A 311 20.89 -6.20 -21.98
CA TRP A 311 21.69 -7.01 -21.07
C TRP A 311 22.41 -8.12 -21.86
N GLU A 312 23.73 -8.09 -21.88
CA GLU A 312 24.56 -8.97 -22.73
C GLU A 312 25.04 -10.25 -22.04
N THR A 313 24.83 -10.38 -20.72
CA THR A 313 25.27 -11.53 -19.93
C THR A 313 24.10 -12.45 -19.58
N GLU A 314 24.35 -13.51 -18.76
CA GLU A 314 23.26 -14.33 -18.20
C GLU A 314 22.21 -13.46 -17.51
N SER A 315 20.93 -13.85 -17.66
CA SER A 315 19.82 -13.11 -17.04
C SER A 315 20.05 -12.97 -15.54
N PRO A 316 19.96 -11.76 -14.96
CA PRO A 316 20.20 -11.59 -13.53
C PRO A 316 19.11 -12.32 -12.73
N ARG A 317 19.53 -12.98 -11.65
CA ARG A 317 18.59 -13.70 -10.75
C ARG A 317 17.86 -12.72 -9.84
N LEU A 318 16.77 -12.17 -10.34
CA LEU A 318 15.98 -11.14 -9.65
C LEU A 318 14.56 -11.60 -9.39
N VAL A 319 14.04 -11.22 -8.24
CA VAL A 319 12.62 -11.18 -7.92
C VAL A 319 12.24 -9.71 -7.76
N LEU A 320 11.45 -9.19 -8.68
CA LEU A 320 11.04 -7.78 -8.69
C LEU A 320 9.61 -7.68 -8.14
N MET A 321 9.44 -6.95 -7.03
CA MET A 321 8.17 -6.80 -6.34
C MET A 321 7.70 -5.35 -6.44
N ASP A 322 6.77 -5.05 -7.38
CA ASP A 322 6.11 -3.75 -7.49
C ASP A 322 4.74 -3.82 -6.80
N GLY A 323 4.55 -2.96 -5.85
CA GLY A 323 3.30 -2.86 -5.10
C GLY A 323 2.64 -1.51 -5.28
N GLN A 324 1.53 -1.32 -4.60
CA GLN A 324 0.85 -0.05 -4.55
C GLN A 324 1.83 1.06 -4.15
N GLY A 325 1.86 2.15 -4.90
CA GLY A 325 2.63 3.34 -4.55
C GLY A 325 2.24 3.86 -3.17
N ILE A 326 3.20 4.50 -2.48
CA ILE A 326 2.96 5.07 -1.14
C ILE A 326 1.92 6.21 -1.13
N GLY A 327 1.31 6.50 -2.28
CA GLY A 327 0.30 7.53 -2.44
C GLY A 327 0.86 8.96 -2.32
N HIS A 328 -0.02 9.92 -2.22
CA HIS A 328 0.36 11.30 -1.88
C HIS A 328 0.41 11.43 -0.36
N ILE A 329 1.59 11.29 0.20
CA ILE A 329 1.84 11.56 1.61
C ILE A 329 2.03 13.08 1.76
N ALA A 330 1.12 13.72 2.46
CA ALA A 330 1.14 15.17 2.66
C ALA A 330 2.26 15.62 3.62
N ASP A 331 2.67 14.75 4.53
CA ASP A 331 3.66 15.01 5.56
C ASP A 331 4.59 13.81 5.73
N SER A 332 5.89 14.05 5.88
CA SER A 332 6.89 13.00 6.14
C SER A 332 6.67 12.22 7.45
N SER A 333 5.83 12.74 8.35
CA SER A 333 5.40 12.04 9.57
C SER A 333 4.25 11.05 9.37
N SER A 334 3.69 10.95 8.16
CA SER A 334 2.62 10.01 7.85
C SER A 334 3.14 8.57 7.78
N SER A 335 2.32 7.62 8.23
CA SER A 335 2.70 6.20 8.23
C SER A 335 2.60 5.59 6.83
N LEU A 336 3.57 4.74 6.50
CA LEU A 336 3.47 3.85 5.34
C LEU A 336 2.42 2.76 5.62
N SER A 337 1.85 2.19 4.56
CA SER A 337 0.96 1.02 4.68
C SER A 337 1.67 -0.16 5.34
N THR A 338 0.95 -0.92 6.16
CA THR A 338 1.45 -2.15 6.76
C THR A 338 1.83 -3.19 5.70
N SER A 339 1.11 -3.22 4.57
CA SER A 339 1.43 -4.08 3.43
C SER A 339 2.79 -3.79 2.81
N VAL A 340 3.21 -2.52 2.78
CA VAL A 340 4.53 -2.09 2.28
C VAL A 340 5.62 -2.45 3.28
N THR A 341 5.42 -2.09 4.55
CA THR A 341 6.48 -2.23 5.58
C THR A 341 6.74 -3.69 5.97
N ARG A 342 5.72 -4.56 5.97
CA ARG A 342 5.90 -6.01 6.19
C ARG A 342 6.84 -6.67 5.16
N ARG A 343 6.90 -6.15 3.95
CA ARG A 343 7.76 -6.69 2.89
C ARG A 343 9.23 -6.33 3.05
N PHE A 344 9.57 -5.33 3.86
CA PHE A 344 10.98 -5.00 4.15
C PHE A 344 11.77 -6.19 4.70
N LYS A 345 11.08 -7.07 5.45
CA LYS A 345 11.67 -8.31 5.96
C LYS A 345 12.13 -9.25 4.84
N PHE A 346 11.28 -9.42 3.82
CA PHE A 346 11.48 -10.40 2.75
C PHE A 346 12.37 -9.89 1.61
N ALA A 347 12.53 -8.57 1.48
CA ALA A 347 13.37 -7.97 0.45
C ALA A 347 14.86 -8.03 0.85
N ASP A 348 15.73 -8.26 -0.13
CA ASP A 348 17.19 -8.12 -0.01
C ASP A 348 17.61 -6.69 -0.37
N ALA A 349 16.92 -6.07 -1.34
CA ALA A 349 17.06 -4.67 -1.69
C ALA A 349 15.71 -3.95 -1.64
N ILE A 350 15.70 -2.73 -1.10
CA ILE A 350 14.54 -1.83 -1.10
C ILE A 350 14.89 -0.66 -2.01
N MET A 351 14.32 -0.69 -3.21
CA MET A 351 14.55 0.33 -4.23
C MET A 351 13.59 1.48 -4.03
N LEU A 352 14.09 2.57 -3.46
CA LEU A 352 13.35 3.83 -3.39
C LEU A 352 13.47 4.55 -4.73
N VAL A 353 12.39 4.55 -5.50
CA VAL A 353 12.27 5.25 -6.78
C VAL A 353 11.71 6.64 -6.54
N ASP A 354 12.46 7.67 -6.93
CA ASP A 354 12.09 9.06 -6.72
C ASP A 354 12.31 9.91 -7.99
N ASN A 355 11.56 10.99 -8.11
CA ASN A 355 11.65 11.89 -9.25
C ASN A 355 12.82 12.88 -9.08
N ALA A 356 13.82 12.79 -9.95
CA ALA A 356 15.00 13.65 -9.95
C ALA A 356 14.69 15.15 -10.11
N ALA A 357 13.57 15.51 -10.75
CA ALA A 357 13.18 16.90 -10.92
C ALA A 357 12.64 17.53 -9.61
N GLN A 358 12.16 16.71 -8.66
CA GLN A 358 11.68 17.14 -7.35
C GLN A 358 12.12 16.14 -6.26
N PRO A 359 13.44 16.01 -6.00
CA PRO A 359 13.95 14.94 -5.15
C PRO A 359 13.62 15.14 -3.68
N MET A 360 13.46 14.03 -2.98
CA MET A 360 13.31 13.96 -1.52
C MET A 360 12.15 14.77 -0.95
N GLN A 361 10.98 14.70 -1.60
CA GLN A 361 9.74 15.25 -1.04
C GLN A 361 9.28 14.46 0.20
N ALA A 362 8.10 14.78 0.74
CA ALA A 362 7.58 14.19 1.99
C ALA A 362 7.54 12.65 1.98
N ALA A 363 7.07 12.06 0.90
CA ALA A 363 6.89 10.63 0.83
C ALA A 363 8.21 9.82 0.76
N PRO A 364 9.21 10.15 -0.07
CA PRO A 364 10.55 9.56 0.02
C PRO A 364 11.18 9.70 1.40
N CYS A 365 11.03 10.86 2.05
CA CYS A 365 11.51 11.07 3.41
C CYS A 365 10.82 10.15 4.44
N ALA A 366 9.51 9.89 4.31
CA ALA A 366 8.80 8.96 5.17
C ALA A 366 9.30 7.51 4.99
N VAL A 367 9.66 7.11 3.76
CA VAL A 367 10.29 5.80 3.50
C VAL A 367 11.64 5.71 4.21
N LEU A 368 12.51 6.70 4.04
CA LEU A 368 13.82 6.72 4.71
C LEU A 368 13.68 6.65 6.24
N GLN A 369 12.75 7.39 6.82
CA GLN A 369 12.47 7.33 8.27
C GLN A 369 12.03 5.92 8.70
N SER A 370 11.14 5.29 7.92
CA SER A 370 10.68 3.92 8.21
C SER A 370 11.82 2.90 8.13
N LEU A 371 12.70 3.02 7.13
CA LEU A 371 13.87 2.13 6.98
C LEU A 371 14.85 2.26 8.14
N VAL A 372 15.17 3.49 8.54
CA VAL A 372 16.05 3.76 9.68
C VAL A 372 15.43 3.28 11.00
N ALA A 373 14.15 3.54 11.21
CA ALA A 373 13.45 3.08 12.40
C ALA A 373 13.43 1.56 12.52
N SER A 374 13.28 0.85 11.38
CA SER A 374 13.19 -0.62 11.32
C SER A 374 14.56 -1.33 11.16
N GLY A 375 15.67 -0.59 11.03
CA GLY A 375 17.00 -1.17 10.81
C GLY A 375 17.21 -1.77 9.41
N HIS A 376 16.42 -1.36 8.42
CA HIS A 376 16.50 -1.85 7.05
C HIS A 376 17.26 -0.90 6.10
N GLU A 377 17.89 0.16 6.60
CA GLU A 377 18.60 1.13 5.77
C GLU A 377 19.74 0.53 4.95
N SER A 378 20.37 -0.54 5.43
CA SER A 378 21.41 -1.27 4.68
C SER A 378 20.91 -1.90 3.36
N LYS A 379 19.59 -2.10 3.22
CA LYS A 379 18.94 -2.63 2.02
C LYS A 379 18.57 -1.55 1.00
N LEU A 380 18.74 -0.26 1.34
CA LEU A 380 18.33 0.86 0.51
C LEU A 380 19.15 0.95 -0.78
N VAL A 381 18.44 1.10 -1.89
CA VAL A 381 18.95 1.49 -3.21
C VAL A 381 18.12 2.69 -3.68
N LEU A 382 18.76 3.78 -4.09
CA LEU A 382 18.10 4.99 -4.55
C LEU A 382 18.14 5.06 -6.09
N ALA A 383 16.97 5.09 -6.73
CA ALA A 383 16.83 5.22 -8.17
C ALA A 383 16.11 6.54 -8.51
N PHE A 384 16.86 7.54 -8.96
CA PHE A 384 16.31 8.81 -9.40
C PHE A 384 15.96 8.76 -10.88
N THR A 385 14.68 8.69 -11.19
CA THR A 385 14.10 8.74 -12.54
C THR A 385 13.95 10.18 -13.03
N HIS A 386 13.53 10.38 -14.28
CA HIS A 386 13.37 11.72 -14.88
C HIS A 386 14.62 12.60 -14.79
N PHE A 387 15.80 11.98 -14.78
CA PHE A 387 17.07 12.72 -14.67
C PHE A 387 17.32 13.67 -15.87
N ASP A 388 16.78 13.36 -17.02
CA ASP A 388 16.77 14.21 -18.22
C ASP A 388 15.94 15.48 -18.05
N GLU A 389 14.95 15.50 -17.17
CA GLU A 389 14.08 16.64 -16.88
C GLU A 389 14.68 17.62 -15.87
N VAL A 390 15.77 17.26 -15.20
CA VAL A 390 16.45 18.14 -14.24
C VAL A 390 17.07 19.32 -14.97
N LYS A 391 16.50 20.52 -14.77
CA LYS A 391 16.91 21.77 -15.42
C LYS A 391 17.09 22.88 -14.39
N GLY A 392 18.02 23.78 -14.65
CA GLY A 392 18.29 24.97 -13.84
C GLY A 392 19.45 25.75 -14.45
N ASP A 393 19.41 27.07 -14.35
CA ASP A 393 20.44 27.95 -14.94
C ASP A 393 21.83 27.69 -14.36
N ASN A 394 21.91 27.15 -13.15
CA ASN A 394 23.13 26.78 -12.44
C ASN A 394 23.48 25.29 -12.52
N LEU A 395 22.64 24.46 -13.16
CA LEU A 395 22.83 23.01 -13.28
C LEU A 395 23.43 22.61 -14.64
N ILE A 396 24.61 23.14 -14.91
CA ILE A 396 25.30 22.92 -16.18
C ILE A 396 26.04 21.57 -16.16
N GLY A 397 25.55 20.63 -16.99
CA GLY A 397 26.16 19.30 -17.15
C GLY A 397 25.67 18.26 -16.14
N THR A 398 26.07 17.02 -16.40
CA THR A 398 25.61 15.84 -15.63
C THR A 398 26.07 15.87 -14.17
N ALA A 399 27.30 16.32 -13.91
CA ALA A 399 27.87 16.36 -12.56
C ALA A 399 27.07 17.32 -11.65
N ALA A 400 26.83 18.55 -12.09
CA ALA A 400 26.09 19.54 -11.31
C ALA A 400 24.64 19.08 -10.99
N ARG A 401 23.99 18.37 -11.92
CA ARG A 401 22.66 17.78 -11.69
C ARG A 401 22.71 16.65 -10.66
N LYS A 402 23.71 15.76 -10.74
CA LYS A 402 23.93 14.71 -9.73
C LYS A 402 24.18 15.31 -8.35
N ASP A 403 25.06 16.29 -8.26
CA ASP A 403 25.39 16.97 -6.98
C ASP A 403 24.16 17.65 -6.36
N HIS A 404 23.27 18.24 -7.17
CA HIS A 404 22.02 18.82 -6.69
C HIS A 404 21.09 17.78 -6.06
N ILE A 405 20.92 16.63 -6.71
CA ILE A 405 20.06 15.56 -6.22
C ILE A 405 20.65 14.92 -4.96
N VAL A 406 21.95 14.62 -4.97
CA VAL A 406 22.69 14.09 -3.82
C VAL A 406 22.60 15.07 -2.64
N GLY A 407 22.75 16.37 -2.88
CA GLY A 407 22.58 17.39 -1.85
C GLY A 407 21.17 17.40 -1.21
N SER A 408 20.12 17.05 -1.98
CA SER A 408 18.78 16.90 -1.46
C SER A 408 18.65 15.66 -0.57
N PHE A 409 19.26 14.53 -0.96
CA PHE A 409 19.35 13.33 -0.14
C PHE A 409 20.13 13.58 1.15
N ASP A 410 21.27 14.25 1.09
CA ASP A 410 22.06 14.60 2.26
C ASP A 410 21.29 15.49 3.26
N ASN A 411 20.46 16.42 2.76
CA ASN A 411 19.59 17.23 3.60
C ASN A 411 18.51 16.38 4.29
N ALA A 412 17.92 15.41 3.58
CA ALA A 412 16.99 14.47 4.17
C ALA A 412 17.65 13.58 5.24
N ALA A 413 18.85 13.05 4.96
CA ALA A 413 19.63 12.28 5.93
C ALA A 413 19.94 13.08 7.20
N ARG A 414 20.34 14.36 7.07
CA ARG A 414 20.57 15.25 8.22
C ARG A 414 19.29 15.51 9.01
N ALA A 415 18.14 15.65 8.33
CA ALA A 415 16.86 15.82 9.01
C ALA A 415 16.49 14.57 9.82
N ILE A 416 16.73 13.38 9.27
CA ILE A 416 16.54 12.09 9.94
C ILE A 416 17.49 11.97 11.15
N GLY A 417 18.75 12.39 11.02
CA GLY A 417 19.72 12.41 12.11
C GLY A 417 19.27 13.24 13.33
N LYS A 418 18.50 14.30 13.14
CA LYS A 418 17.90 15.07 14.25
C LYS A 418 16.89 14.27 15.06
N SER A 419 16.19 13.32 14.42
CA SER A 419 15.15 12.52 15.07
C SER A 419 15.68 11.18 15.61
N PHE A 420 16.61 10.54 14.90
CA PHE A 420 17.11 9.20 15.19
C PHE A 420 18.57 9.16 15.69
N GLY A 421 19.25 10.31 15.72
CA GLY A 421 20.64 10.40 16.15
C GLY A 421 21.65 10.44 15.01
N ARG A 422 22.88 10.84 15.35
CA ARG A 422 23.96 11.06 14.38
C ARG A 422 24.39 9.77 13.67
N GLU A 423 24.34 8.63 14.33
CA GLU A 423 24.72 7.36 13.71
C GLU A 423 23.79 6.99 12.55
N SER A 424 22.49 7.23 12.69
CA SER A 424 21.52 7.03 11.61
C SER A 424 21.76 7.99 10.42
N GLU A 425 22.16 9.23 10.67
CA GLU A 425 22.60 10.16 9.62
C GLU A 425 23.82 9.61 8.89
N LEU A 426 24.85 9.19 9.63
CA LEU A 426 26.08 8.67 9.06
C LEU A 426 25.84 7.36 8.27
N SER A 427 24.97 6.48 8.75
CA SER A 427 24.57 5.25 8.06
C SER A 427 23.99 5.59 6.68
N LEU A 428 23.04 6.53 6.59
CA LEU A 428 22.48 6.97 5.31
C LEU A 428 23.52 7.62 4.39
N LEU A 429 24.38 8.51 4.93
CA LEU A 429 25.40 9.20 4.15
C LEU A 429 26.48 8.26 3.60
N ARG A 430 26.75 7.15 4.27
CA ARG A 430 27.70 6.12 3.78
C ARG A 430 27.17 5.34 2.58
N LEU A 431 25.83 5.29 2.36
CA LEU A 431 25.24 4.66 1.18
C LEU A 431 25.55 5.43 -0.11
N ASN A 432 25.94 6.69 -0.03
CA ASN A 432 26.34 7.51 -1.16
C ASN A 432 27.89 7.43 -1.38
N PRO A 433 28.40 7.31 -2.62
CA PRO A 433 27.69 7.38 -3.91
C PRO A 433 27.28 6.02 -4.50
N ASP A 434 27.63 4.90 -3.87
CA ASP A 434 27.60 3.60 -4.53
C ASP A 434 26.18 3.08 -4.77
N ARG A 435 25.21 3.46 -3.94
CA ARG A 435 23.82 2.98 -4.01
C ARG A 435 22.82 3.97 -4.61
N ILE A 436 23.31 5.03 -5.26
CA ILE A 436 22.47 6.02 -5.96
C ILE A 436 22.65 5.88 -7.46
N VAL A 437 21.56 5.66 -8.19
CA VAL A 437 21.54 5.58 -9.67
C VAL A 437 20.65 6.66 -10.26
N PHE A 438 20.98 7.13 -11.46
CA PHE A 438 20.31 8.23 -12.14
C PHE A 438 19.78 7.78 -13.50
N LEU A 439 18.47 7.68 -13.64
CA LEU A 439 17.82 7.08 -14.79
C LEU A 439 17.19 8.14 -15.68
N SER A 440 17.58 8.15 -16.95
CA SER A 440 17.10 9.08 -17.98
C SER A 440 16.35 8.33 -19.06
N ASN A 441 15.21 8.88 -19.51
CA ASN A 441 14.44 8.36 -20.64
C ASN A 441 14.12 6.85 -20.54
N VAL A 442 13.92 6.32 -19.35
CA VAL A 442 13.63 4.90 -19.13
C VAL A 442 12.21 4.49 -19.56
N GLN A 443 11.35 5.45 -19.89
CA GLN A 443 10.05 5.21 -20.52
C GLN A 443 10.16 4.79 -22.00
N LYS A 444 11.32 5.01 -22.63
CA LYS A 444 11.58 4.67 -24.03
C LYS A 444 12.41 3.39 -24.15
N ARG A 445 12.36 2.76 -25.32
CA ARG A 445 13.28 1.66 -25.63
C ARG A 445 14.73 2.16 -25.55
N VAL A 446 15.54 1.49 -24.75
CA VAL A 446 16.94 1.88 -24.54
C VAL A 446 17.79 1.38 -25.70
N GLU A 447 18.25 2.30 -26.55
CA GLU A 447 19.11 2.00 -27.69
C GLU A 447 20.58 1.97 -27.29
N ALA A 448 21.42 1.25 -28.05
CA ALA A 448 22.86 1.14 -27.80
C ALA A 448 23.60 2.50 -27.77
N LYS A 449 23.04 3.54 -28.38
CA LYS A 449 23.58 4.91 -28.33
C LYS A 449 23.33 5.64 -27.01
N ALA A 450 22.39 5.18 -26.20
CA ALA A 450 22.01 5.77 -24.91
C ALA A 450 23.02 5.38 -23.80
N ARG A 451 24.31 5.67 -24.01
CA ARG A 451 25.42 5.19 -23.17
C ARG A 451 25.26 5.51 -21.68
N PHE A 452 24.75 6.69 -21.35
CA PHE A 452 24.55 7.08 -19.94
C PHE A 452 23.49 6.20 -19.28
N THR A 453 22.32 6.06 -19.92
CA THR A 453 21.22 5.24 -19.40
C THR A 453 21.62 3.77 -19.27
N LEU A 454 22.31 3.22 -20.28
CA LEU A 454 22.85 1.86 -20.23
C LEU A 454 23.83 1.67 -19.08
N PHE A 455 24.76 2.61 -18.89
CA PHE A 455 25.70 2.56 -17.78
C PHE A 455 24.99 2.53 -16.42
N GLU A 456 24.01 3.42 -16.21
CA GLU A 456 23.28 3.50 -14.93
C GLU A 456 22.34 2.29 -14.73
N LEU A 457 21.75 1.71 -15.78
CA LEU A 457 20.94 0.50 -15.67
C LEU A 457 21.76 -0.75 -15.34
N ASN A 458 22.95 -0.92 -15.99
CA ASN A 458 23.88 -1.99 -15.64
C ASN A 458 24.35 -1.84 -14.18
N ARG A 459 24.73 -0.62 -13.80
CA ARG A 459 25.13 -0.31 -12.43
C ARG A 459 24.00 -0.60 -11.43
N LEU A 460 22.72 -0.34 -11.78
CA LEU A 460 21.58 -0.66 -10.94
C LEU A 460 21.52 -2.16 -10.60
N ILE A 461 21.71 -3.03 -11.59
CA ILE A 461 21.75 -4.48 -11.38
C ILE A 461 22.93 -4.87 -10.49
N ASP A 462 24.12 -4.35 -10.74
CA ASP A 462 25.31 -4.62 -9.92
C ASP A 462 25.08 -4.20 -8.46
N VAL A 463 24.48 -3.04 -8.24
CA VAL A 463 24.13 -2.53 -6.91
C VAL A 463 23.11 -3.47 -6.22
N ILE A 464 22.05 -3.88 -6.91
CA ILE A 464 21.07 -4.82 -6.37
C ILE A 464 21.75 -6.13 -5.98
N MET A 465 22.54 -6.72 -6.88
CA MET A 465 23.24 -7.98 -6.61
C MET A 465 24.23 -7.87 -5.45
N SER A 466 24.78 -6.70 -5.20
CA SER A 466 25.68 -6.47 -4.04
C SER A 466 24.95 -6.53 -2.69
N THR A 467 23.61 -6.37 -2.66
CA THR A 467 22.83 -6.38 -1.40
C THR A 467 22.67 -7.77 -0.81
N ILE A 468 22.80 -8.84 -1.61
CA ILE A 468 22.70 -10.23 -1.13
C ILE A 468 23.98 -10.75 -0.45
N THR A 469 25.03 -9.92 -0.36
CA THR A 469 26.26 -10.32 0.33
C THR A 469 25.97 -10.52 1.82
N PRO A 470 26.31 -11.69 2.42
CA PRO A 470 26.06 -11.92 3.82
C PRO A 470 26.78 -10.90 4.70
N VAL A 471 26.06 -10.31 5.63
CA VAL A 471 26.67 -9.48 6.68
C VAL A 471 27.46 -10.40 7.60
N GLY A 472 28.72 -10.05 7.88
CA GLY A 472 29.58 -10.81 8.78
C GLY A 472 28.99 -10.93 10.19
N PRO A 473 29.47 -11.87 11.02
CA PRO A 473 28.94 -12.05 12.36
C PRO A 473 29.14 -10.78 13.20
N VAL A 474 28.10 -10.40 13.95
CA VAL A 474 28.11 -9.26 14.86
C VAL A 474 29.17 -9.53 15.98
N GLN A 475 30.17 -8.66 16.08
CA GLN A 475 31.26 -8.82 17.04
C GLN A 475 30.95 -8.20 18.41
N TYR A 476 30.13 -7.17 18.44
CA TYR A 476 29.85 -6.35 19.61
C TYR A 476 28.38 -6.49 20.04
N ARG A 477 28.16 -6.56 21.35
CA ARG A 477 26.85 -6.71 21.97
C ARG A 477 26.46 -5.44 22.70
N PRO A 478 25.40 -4.75 22.30
CA PRO A 478 24.88 -3.62 23.07
C PRO A 478 24.19 -4.09 24.34
N ILE A 479 24.38 -3.33 25.41
CA ILE A 479 23.81 -3.60 26.74
C ILE A 479 22.80 -2.50 27.05
N TYR A 480 21.56 -2.86 27.38
CA TYR A 480 20.48 -1.94 27.66
C TYR A 480 19.94 -2.05 29.07
N ASP A 481 19.37 -0.96 29.58
CA ASP A 481 18.54 -0.92 30.79
C ASP A 481 17.08 -0.65 30.39
N VAL A 482 16.20 -1.62 30.66
CA VAL A 482 14.77 -1.51 30.28
C VAL A 482 13.97 -0.50 31.10
N ALA A 483 14.55 0.10 32.15
CA ALA A 483 13.84 1.09 32.96
C ALA A 483 13.40 2.31 32.13
N ASN A 484 14.20 2.72 31.15
CA ASN A 484 13.91 3.85 30.27
C ASN A 484 12.86 3.56 29.18
N LEU A 485 12.52 2.28 28.96
CA LEU A 485 11.55 1.86 27.95
C LEU A 485 10.14 2.41 28.24
N VAL A 486 9.75 2.52 29.51
CA VAL A 486 8.43 3.03 29.91
C VAL A 486 8.17 4.42 29.34
N LEU A 487 9.16 5.29 29.35
CA LEU A 487 9.03 6.65 28.82
C LEU A 487 8.85 6.66 27.29
N ALA A 488 9.54 5.78 26.58
CA ALA A 488 9.39 5.63 25.14
C ALA A 488 7.98 5.13 24.77
N VAL A 489 7.47 4.12 25.47
CA VAL A 489 6.12 3.60 25.28
C VAL A 489 5.06 4.64 25.60
N GLN A 490 5.20 5.32 26.76
CA GLN A 490 4.27 6.39 27.16
C GLN A 490 4.17 7.48 26.10
N LYS A 491 5.30 7.95 25.57
CA LYS A 491 5.32 8.98 24.54
C LYS A 491 4.67 8.50 23.25
N ALA A 492 4.96 7.28 22.80
CA ALA A 492 4.38 6.73 21.59
C ALA A 492 2.85 6.59 21.67
N THR A 493 2.35 6.04 22.77
CA THR A 493 0.91 5.85 23.00
C THR A 493 0.18 7.18 23.15
N GLN A 494 0.77 8.15 23.84
CA GLN A 494 0.22 9.50 23.95
C GLN A 494 0.06 10.17 22.57
N GLU A 495 1.10 10.13 21.73
CA GLU A 495 1.06 10.68 20.39
C GLU A 495 0.02 9.94 19.50
N PHE A 496 -0.12 8.62 19.67
CA PHE A 496 -1.12 7.83 18.99
C PHE A 496 -2.55 8.28 19.35
N HIS A 497 -2.86 8.39 20.63
CA HIS A 497 -4.17 8.83 21.09
C HIS A 497 -4.47 10.28 20.67
N ASP A 498 -3.51 11.20 20.81
CA ASP A 498 -3.70 12.60 20.41
C ASP A 498 -3.99 12.71 18.91
N ARG A 499 -3.28 11.94 18.07
CA ARG A 499 -3.52 11.90 16.63
C ARG A 499 -4.93 11.39 16.30
N TRP A 500 -5.32 10.25 16.84
CA TRP A 500 -6.62 9.62 16.52
C TRP A 500 -7.80 10.37 17.12
N ARG A 501 -7.67 10.98 18.30
CA ARG A 501 -8.66 11.93 18.82
C ARG A 501 -8.85 13.13 17.89
N GLY A 502 -7.78 13.63 17.29
CA GLY A 502 -7.83 14.69 16.27
C GLY A 502 -8.60 14.27 15.02
N ILE A 503 -8.23 13.15 14.42
CA ILE A 503 -8.90 12.55 13.24
C ILE A 503 -10.39 12.35 13.50
N LEU A 504 -10.76 11.89 14.70
CA LEU A 504 -12.15 11.62 15.10
C LEU A 504 -12.92 12.86 15.56
N GLY A 505 -12.31 14.05 15.56
CA GLY A 505 -12.97 15.28 15.98
C GLY A 505 -13.31 15.36 17.48
N MET A 506 -12.64 14.55 18.32
CA MET A 506 -12.90 14.43 19.77
C MET A 506 -12.02 15.36 20.61
N GLY A 507 -11.40 16.34 19.97
CA GLY A 507 -10.43 17.26 20.57
C GLY A 507 -9.04 16.64 20.66
N SER A 508 -8.03 17.38 20.21
CA SER A 508 -6.66 16.91 20.18
C SER A 508 -5.67 18.05 20.37
N ARG A 509 -4.52 17.73 20.94
CA ARG A 509 -3.36 18.64 21.03
C ARG A 509 -2.48 18.57 19.78
N SER A 510 -2.71 17.58 18.91
CA SER A 510 -1.84 17.31 17.74
C SER A 510 -2.03 18.27 16.55
N GLY A 511 -3.08 19.12 16.56
CA GLY A 511 -3.40 20.00 15.44
C GLY A 511 -3.90 19.26 14.17
N VAL A 512 -4.14 17.96 14.25
CA VAL A 512 -4.69 17.16 13.15
C VAL A 512 -6.15 17.54 12.94
N ALA A 513 -6.51 17.81 11.67
CA ALA A 513 -7.89 18.15 11.31
C ALA A 513 -8.80 16.91 11.39
N PRO A 514 -10.07 17.09 11.82
CA PRO A 514 -11.04 16.02 11.78
C PRO A 514 -11.27 15.49 10.36
N GLU A 515 -11.36 14.18 10.25
CA GLU A 515 -11.68 13.51 8.99
C GLU A 515 -13.20 13.45 8.76
N HIS A 516 -13.61 13.31 7.50
CA HIS A 516 -15.03 13.22 7.16
C HIS A 516 -15.62 11.90 7.70
N TRP A 517 -16.83 11.96 8.24
CA TRP A 517 -17.48 10.84 8.92
C TRP A 517 -17.67 9.60 8.04
N THR A 518 -17.90 9.76 6.71
CA THR A 518 -18.03 8.65 5.77
C THR A 518 -16.75 7.82 5.67
N ARG A 519 -15.58 8.47 5.72
CA ARG A 519 -14.29 7.80 5.72
C ARG A 519 -14.04 7.06 7.04
N ILE A 520 -14.45 7.65 8.16
CA ILE A 520 -14.40 7.00 9.47
C ILE A 520 -15.32 5.77 9.50
N LYS A 521 -16.55 5.87 8.98
CA LYS A 521 -17.49 4.74 8.86
C LYS A 521 -16.91 3.63 7.95
N ALA A 522 -16.29 4.00 6.82
CA ALA A 522 -15.63 3.05 5.91
C ALA A 522 -14.45 2.33 6.57
N LEU A 523 -13.60 3.06 7.33
CA LEU A 523 -12.53 2.45 8.11
C LEU A 523 -13.08 1.46 9.16
N THR A 524 -14.08 1.89 9.93
CA THR A 524 -14.68 1.05 11.01
C THR A 524 -15.22 -0.27 10.45
N ARG A 525 -15.89 -0.21 9.30
CA ARG A 525 -16.38 -1.39 8.60
C ARG A 525 -15.24 -2.31 8.15
N ARG A 526 -14.12 -1.76 7.65
CA ARG A 526 -12.98 -2.56 7.23
C ARG A 526 -12.32 -3.27 8.38
N LEU A 527 -12.13 -2.58 9.49
CA LEU A 527 -11.57 -3.17 10.69
C LEU A 527 -12.47 -4.31 11.21
N GLY A 528 -13.80 -4.09 11.28
CA GLY A 528 -14.74 -5.08 11.81
C GLY A 528 -15.05 -6.22 10.85
N ASN A 529 -15.52 -5.92 9.65
CA ASN A 529 -16.09 -6.93 8.76
C ASN A 529 -15.08 -7.64 7.88
N PHE A 530 -13.95 -6.97 7.55
CA PHE A 530 -12.97 -7.49 6.60
C PHE A 530 -11.57 -7.71 7.20
N GLN A 531 -11.36 -7.30 8.45
CA GLN A 531 -10.05 -7.34 9.12
C GLN A 531 -8.94 -6.68 8.30
N ILE A 532 -9.30 -5.57 7.63
CA ILE A 532 -8.38 -4.71 6.88
C ILE A 532 -8.03 -3.52 7.77
N ASP A 533 -6.77 -3.29 8.00
CA ASP A 533 -6.22 -2.35 8.98
C ASP A 533 -6.05 -0.93 8.46
N GLU A 534 -6.53 -0.63 7.24
CA GLU A 534 -6.39 0.69 6.65
C GLU A 534 -7.56 1.07 5.71
N TYR A 535 -7.77 2.37 5.56
CA TYR A 535 -8.59 2.99 4.55
C TYR A 535 -7.92 4.27 4.05
N ASP A 536 -7.34 4.21 2.85
CA ASP A 536 -6.56 5.31 2.26
C ASP A 536 -5.45 5.80 3.22
N ALA A 537 -5.52 7.05 3.69
CA ALA A 537 -4.57 7.61 4.66
C ALA A 537 -4.89 7.26 6.12
N LEU A 538 -6.02 6.63 6.40
CA LEU A 538 -6.44 6.21 7.74
C LEU A 538 -5.86 4.82 8.05
N ARG A 539 -4.77 4.75 8.82
CA ARG A 539 -3.96 3.55 9.06
C ARG A 539 -3.64 3.36 10.53
N PRO A 540 -4.63 2.96 11.37
CA PRO A 540 -4.42 2.90 12.82
C PRO A 540 -3.30 1.94 13.24
N VAL A 541 -3.22 0.76 12.64
CA VAL A 541 -2.16 -0.21 12.94
C VAL A 541 -0.79 0.35 12.54
N ALA A 542 -0.67 0.87 11.32
CA ALA A 542 0.58 1.46 10.85
C ALA A 542 1.01 2.70 11.67
N ASP A 543 0.06 3.52 12.12
CA ASP A 543 0.35 4.66 13.00
C ASP A 543 0.91 4.22 14.35
N LEU A 544 0.33 3.18 14.97
CA LEU A 544 0.82 2.63 16.23
C LEU A 544 2.23 2.04 16.06
N ILE A 545 2.43 1.23 15.02
CA ILE A 545 3.75 0.64 14.70
C ILE A 545 4.78 1.76 14.56
N ARG A 546 4.52 2.76 13.72
CA ARG A 546 5.45 3.85 13.45
C ARG A 546 5.83 4.61 14.72
N LEU A 547 4.85 4.93 15.56
CA LEU A 547 5.08 5.69 16.78
C LEU A 547 5.88 4.88 17.82
N LEU A 548 5.51 3.63 18.05
CA LEU A 548 6.28 2.72 18.91
C LEU A 548 7.69 2.53 18.35
N GLN A 549 7.82 2.20 17.08
CA GLN A 549 9.09 1.98 16.40
C GLN A 549 10.03 3.19 16.53
N THR A 550 9.50 4.40 16.31
CA THR A 550 10.29 5.64 16.42
C THR A 550 10.87 5.82 17.81
N GLN A 551 10.07 5.65 18.86
CA GLN A 551 10.51 5.83 20.24
C GLN A 551 11.44 4.70 20.71
N ILE A 552 11.12 3.46 20.33
CA ILE A 552 11.95 2.29 20.66
C ILE A 552 13.29 2.35 19.90
N SER A 553 13.31 2.79 18.64
CA SER A 553 14.55 2.96 17.87
C SER A 553 15.48 4.00 18.52
N GLN A 554 14.93 5.10 19.08
CA GLN A 554 15.72 6.08 19.85
C GLN A 554 16.32 5.46 21.11
N PHE A 555 15.57 4.60 21.82
CA PHE A 555 16.07 3.83 22.95
C PHE A 555 17.19 2.88 22.54
N LEU A 556 17.00 2.10 21.45
CA LEU A 556 17.99 1.14 20.94
C LEU A 556 19.27 1.81 20.43
N ASN A 557 19.19 3.02 19.88
CA ASN A 557 20.36 3.79 19.45
C ASN A 557 21.23 4.30 20.61
N SER A 558 20.78 4.14 21.87
CA SER A 558 21.46 4.65 23.05
C SER A 558 21.73 3.52 24.07
N PRO A 559 22.53 2.50 23.73
CA PRO A 559 22.90 1.45 24.68
C PRO A 559 23.70 2.03 25.86
N LEU A 560 23.55 1.41 27.02
CA LEU A 560 24.27 1.84 28.22
C LEU A 560 25.78 1.57 28.13
N SER A 561 26.13 0.45 27.53
CA SER A 561 27.53 0.03 27.29
C SER A 561 27.60 -1.06 26.22
N TRP A 562 28.78 -1.54 25.92
CA TRP A 562 29.05 -2.57 24.91
C TRP A 562 29.94 -3.67 25.45
N SER A 563 29.76 -4.91 24.98
CA SER A 563 30.58 -6.07 25.35
C SER A 563 31.02 -6.82 24.07
N PRO A 564 32.34 -6.94 23.78
CA PRO A 564 33.45 -6.22 24.42
C PRO A 564 33.39 -4.70 24.19
N GLU A 565 34.18 -3.94 24.95
CA GLU A 565 34.26 -2.49 24.80
C GLU A 565 34.74 -2.11 23.38
N ILE A 566 34.00 -1.27 22.69
CA ILE A 566 34.27 -0.92 21.28
C ILE A 566 35.32 0.17 21.20
N PRO A 567 36.36 0.02 20.34
CA PRO A 567 37.24 1.12 19.98
C PRO A 567 36.46 2.30 19.42
N SER A 568 36.93 3.52 19.67
CA SER A 568 36.20 4.76 19.31
C SER A 568 35.92 4.95 17.80
N ASP A 569 36.63 4.22 16.94
CA ASP A 569 36.55 4.36 15.49
C ASP A 569 35.61 3.34 14.81
N ASP A 570 35.01 2.41 15.55
CA ASP A 570 34.24 1.27 14.99
C ASP A 570 32.72 1.54 15.01
N SER A 571 32.29 2.62 14.35
CA SER A 571 30.88 3.03 14.31
C SER A 571 30.01 2.16 13.39
N GLU A 572 30.60 1.44 12.43
CA GLU A 572 29.87 0.59 11.49
C GLU A 572 29.36 -0.68 12.16
N ASP A 573 30.23 -1.39 12.88
CA ASP A 573 29.86 -2.61 13.63
C ASP A 573 28.80 -2.34 14.71
N ARG A 574 28.83 -1.14 15.32
CA ARG A 574 27.78 -0.69 16.25
C ARG A 574 26.43 -0.62 15.57
N GLN A 575 26.37 0.02 14.41
CA GLN A 575 25.13 0.20 13.69
C GLN A 575 24.57 -1.13 13.23
N VAL A 576 25.40 -2.03 12.70
CA VAL A 576 24.99 -3.40 12.31
C VAL A 576 24.37 -4.16 13.47
N ALA A 577 24.97 -4.08 14.67
CA ALA A 577 24.44 -4.74 15.87
C ALA A 577 23.06 -4.17 16.27
N ILE A 578 22.93 -2.83 16.29
CA ILE A 578 21.68 -2.17 16.62
C ILE A 578 20.60 -2.48 15.58
N ASP A 579 20.93 -2.45 14.28
CA ASP A 579 19.98 -2.69 13.20
C ASP A 579 19.47 -4.14 13.18
N THR A 580 20.30 -5.08 13.58
CA THR A 580 19.88 -6.47 13.77
C THR A 580 18.78 -6.58 14.82
N ILE A 581 18.94 -5.89 15.96
CA ILE A 581 17.92 -5.84 17.02
C ILE A 581 16.66 -5.10 16.55
N LYS A 582 16.83 -3.97 15.85
CA LYS A 582 15.70 -3.20 15.31
C LYS A 582 14.82 -4.03 14.37
N LYS A 583 15.42 -4.87 13.52
CA LYS A 583 14.68 -5.77 12.62
C LYS A 583 13.80 -6.75 13.38
N GLU A 584 14.35 -7.39 14.42
CA GLU A 584 13.60 -8.31 15.27
C GLU A 584 12.46 -7.61 16.03
N VAL A 585 12.74 -6.41 16.57
CA VAL A 585 11.71 -5.59 17.22
C VAL A 585 10.61 -5.18 16.24
N PHE A 586 10.97 -4.77 15.03
CA PHE A 586 10.02 -4.32 14.01
C PHE A 586 9.03 -5.41 13.61
N ASP A 587 9.53 -6.60 13.34
CA ASP A 587 8.68 -7.75 12.98
C ASP A 587 7.64 -8.06 14.06
N ARG A 588 8.07 -8.07 15.32
CA ARG A 588 7.20 -8.35 16.46
C ARG A 588 6.23 -7.23 16.78
N LEU A 589 6.63 -5.96 16.57
CA LEU A 589 5.73 -4.83 16.72
C LEU A 589 4.60 -4.84 15.68
N HIS A 590 4.87 -5.34 14.47
CA HIS A 590 3.81 -5.53 13.46
C HIS A 590 2.75 -6.51 13.95
N GLU A 591 3.17 -7.65 14.48
CA GLU A 591 2.27 -8.66 15.01
C GLU A 591 1.49 -8.14 16.22
N LEU A 592 2.17 -7.60 17.21
CA LEU A 592 1.54 -7.04 18.42
C LEU A 592 0.52 -5.96 18.08
N SER A 593 0.89 -4.96 17.25
CA SER A 593 0.01 -3.85 16.93
C SER A 593 -1.23 -4.31 16.13
N ARG A 594 -1.06 -5.26 15.22
CA ARG A 594 -2.16 -5.84 14.47
C ARG A 594 -3.11 -6.62 15.39
N THR A 595 -2.58 -7.48 16.23
CA THR A 595 -3.36 -8.27 17.18
C THR A 595 -4.18 -7.36 18.11
N ARG A 596 -3.55 -6.37 18.74
CA ARG A 596 -4.21 -5.49 19.72
C ARG A 596 -5.19 -4.50 19.11
N VAL A 597 -4.87 -3.89 17.96
CA VAL A 597 -5.77 -2.90 17.32
C VAL A 597 -6.86 -3.58 16.51
N LEU A 598 -6.59 -4.71 15.87
CA LEU A 598 -7.48 -5.32 14.91
C LEU A 598 -8.08 -6.62 15.43
N GLU A 599 -7.28 -7.66 15.67
CA GLU A 599 -7.77 -9.03 15.87
C GLU A 599 -8.56 -9.19 17.19
N GLU A 600 -8.05 -8.65 18.29
CA GLU A 600 -8.73 -8.69 19.59
C GLU A 600 -9.97 -7.77 19.68
N LYS A 601 -10.08 -6.80 18.78
CA LYS A 601 -11.11 -5.75 18.82
C LYS A 601 -12.17 -5.88 17.73
N VAL A 602 -12.21 -6.98 16.98
CA VAL A 602 -13.15 -7.19 15.85
C VAL A 602 -14.59 -6.92 16.24
N SER A 603 -15.06 -7.48 17.37
CA SER A 603 -16.44 -7.27 17.85
C SER A 603 -16.74 -5.80 18.14
N GLY A 604 -15.81 -5.08 18.78
CA GLY A 604 -15.95 -3.66 19.05
C GLY A 604 -16.00 -2.80 17.78
N TRP A 605 -15.20 -3.16 16.76
CA TRP A 605 -15.26 -2.48 15.45
C TRP A 605 -16.59 -2.74 14.74
N VAL A 606 -17.15 -3.95 14.81
CA VAL A 606 -18.48 -4.28 14.27
C VAL A 606 -19.54 -3.45 14.97
N GLU A 607 -19.56 -3.41 16.31
CA GLU A 607 -20.50 -2.60 17.10
C GLU A 607 -20.41 -1.11 16.74
N ALA A 608 -19.18 -0.57 16.64
CA ALA A 608 -18.97 0.82 16.25
C ALA A 608 -19.48 1.12 14.83
N TYR A 609 -19.34 0.17 13.90
CA TYR A 609 -19.89 0.29 12.55
C TYR A 609 -21.42 0.24 12.52
N GLU A 610 -22.05 -0.58 13.35
CA GLU A 610 -23.50 -0.82 13.35
C GLU A 610 -24.34 0.34 13.89
N HIS A 611 -23.74 1.36 14.51
CA HIS A 611 -24.49 2.54 14.94
C HIS A 611 -25.20 3.22 13.77
N ARG A 612 -26.50 3.49 13.95
CA ARG A 612 -27.41 4.11 12.98
C ARG A 612 -28.13 5.31 13.59
N GLY A 613 -28.70 6.14 12.72
CA GLY A 613 -29.54 7.27 13.08
C GLY A 613 -28.77 8.49 13.57
N THR A 614 -29.52 9.54 13.90
CA THR A 614 -28.97 10.86 14.28
C THR A 614 -28.02 10.77 15.46
N GLY A 615 -26.78 11.21 15.27
CA GLY A 615 -25.73 11.20 16.29
C GLY A 615 -24.87 9.95 16.29
N SER A 616 -25.11 8.96 15.42
CA SER A 616 -24.32 7.73 15.29
C SER A 616 -22.85 8.01 15.02
N THR A 617 -22.54 9.03 14.23
CA THR A 617 -21.16 9.49 13.95
C THR A 617 -20.40 9.81 15.24
N ARG A 618 -21.04 10.53 16.18
CA ARG A 618 -20.38 10.89 17.45
C ARG A 618 -20.24 9.69 18.39
N ILE A 619 -21.21 8.80 18.39
CA ILE A 619 -21.15 7.57 19.20
C ILE A 619 -20.04 6.68 18.65
N ARG A 620 -19.97 6.47 17.34
CA ARG A 620 -18.91 5.73 16.64
C ARG A 620 -17.52 6.29 16.96
N ALA A 621 -17.34 7.61 16.85
CA ALA A 621 -16.07 8.26 17.19
C ALA A 621 -15.65 8.00 18.65
N ARG A 622 -16.60 8.01 19.59
CA ARG A 622 -16.34 7.72 21.01
C ARG A 622 -15.94 6.26 21.23
N ASP A 623 -16.63 5.32 20.57
CA ASP A 623 -16.29 3.91 20.66
C ASP A 623 -14.93 3.61 20.05
N MET A 624 -14.59 4.24 18.92
CA MET A 624 -13.25 4.12 18.33
C MET A 624 -12.16 4.65 19.25
N VAL A 625 -12.37 5.80 19.92
CA VAL A 625 -11.40 6.32 20.91
C VAL A 625 -11.19 5.29 22.01
N ARG A 626 -12.29 4.72 22.56
CA ARG A 626 -12.22 3.67 23.59
C ARG A 626 -11.44 2.45 23.12
N LEU A 627 -11.71 1.96 21.90
CA LEU A 627 -11.02 0.80 21.33
C LEU A 627 -9.52 1.06 21.18
N TYR A 628 -9.12 2.27 20.77
CA TYR A 628 -7.69 2.64 20.69
C TYR A 628 -7.05 2.77 22.09
N GLU A 629 -7.76 3.31 23.08
CA GLU A 629 -7.29 3.40 24.46
C GLU A 629 -7.09 2.01 25.09
N GLU A 630 -7.97 1.06 24.77
CA GLU A 630 -7.83 -0.34 25.20
C GLU A 630 -6.72 -1.08 24.43
N ALA A 631 -6.52 -0.79 23.13
CA ALA A 631 -5.50 -1.45 22.31
C ALA A 631 -4.08 -1.01 22.71
N ALA A 632 -3.88 0.26 23.02
CA ALA A 632 -2.58 0.84 23.35
C ALA A 632 -2.68 1.77 24.57
N PRO A 633 -2.95 1.25 25.78
CA PRO A 633 -3.14 2.07 26.97
C PRO A 633 -1.85 2.82 27.34
N ILE A 634 -2.01 4.08 27.84
CA ILE A 634 -0.89 4.91 28.23
C ILE A 634 -0.37 4.47 29.60
N PRO A 635 0.90 4.01 29.70
CA PRO A 635 1.48 3.64 30.99
C PRO A 635 1.49 4.80 31.99
N ASN A 636 1.09 4.57 33.23
CA ASN A 636 1.09 5.52 34.36
C ASN A 636 0.04 6.64 34.36
N GLU A 637 -0.79 6.83 33.33
CA GLU A 637 -1.91 7.76 33.40
C GLU A 637 -3.08 7.19 34.22
N MET A 638 -3.38 5.92 34.05
CA MET A 638 -4.31 5.15 34.86
C MET A 638 -3.65 3.82 35.25
N PRO A 639 -3.13 3.67 36.48
CA PRO A 639 -2.60 2.39 36.93
C PRO A 639 -3.73 1.36 36.94
N GLY A 640 -3.73 0.49 35.95
CA GLY A 640 -4.73 -0.54 35.75
C GLY A 640 -4.10 -1.80 35.16
N PRO A 641 -4.81 -2.95 35.22
CA PRO A 641 -4.32 -4.22 34.70
C PRO A 641 -3.89 -4.11 33.25
N ASP A 642 -4.72 -3.50 32.39
CA ASP A 642 -4.51 -3.42 30.94
C ASP A 642 -3.24 -2.65 30.56
N ALA A 643 -2.98 -1.51 31.24
CA ALA A 643 -1.76 -0.72 31.00
C ALA A 643 -0.49 -1.46 31.45
N ASN A 644 -0.60 -2.23 32.53
CA ASN A 644 0.50 -3.07 33.03
C ASN A 644 0.74 -4.25 32.08
N GLU A 645 -0.31 -4.89 31.58
CA GLU A 645 -0.23 -5.99 30.62
C GLU A 645 0.41 -5.52 29.31
N PHE A 646 -0.05 -4.44 28.71
CA PHE A 646 0.52 -3.87 27.50
C PHE A 646 2.00 -3.50 27.64
N LEU A 647 2.34 -2.82 28.73
CA LEU A 647 3.75 -2.49 29.01
C LEU A 647 4.59 -3.74 29.18
N PHE A 648 4.01 -4.76 29.80
CA PHE A 648 4.66 -6.04 30.02
C PHE A 648 4.93 -6.75 28.69
N GLU A 649 3.93 -6.90 27.81
CA GLU A 649 4.09 -7.50 26.49
C GLU A 649 5.18 -6.79 25.67
N LEU A 650 5.20 -5.46 25.68
CA LEU A 650 6.24 -4.68 25.00
C LEU A 650 7.64 -4.92 25.59
N ARG A 651 7.75 -5.01 26.91
CA ARG A 651 9.04 -5.30 27.56
C ARG A 651 9.55 -6.70 27.20
N GLU A 652 8.68 -7.69 27.22
CA GLU A 652 9.02 -9.07 26.82
C GLU A 652 9.43 -9.12 25.33
N LEU A 653 8.64 -8.48 24.46
CA LEU A 653 8.94 -8.39 23.03
C LEU A 653 10.34 -7.80 22.80
N ILE A 654 10.64 -6.67 23.44
CA ILE A 654 11.94 -5.99 23.27
C ILE A 654 13.06 -6.81 23.90
N ALA A 655 12.83 -7.38 25.08
CA ALA A 655 13.82 -8.22 25.76
C ALA A 655 14.21 -9.42 24.88
N GLN A 656 13.22 -10.09 24.32
CA GLN A 656 13.43 -11.22 23.43
C GLN A 656 14.15 -10.79 22.14
N SER A 657 13.74 -9.68 21.53
CA SER A 657 14.38 -9.14 20.31
C SER A 657 15.83 -8.72 20.56
N VAL A 658 16.14 -8.11 21.71
CA VAL A 658 17.51 -7.74 22.09
C VAL A 658 18.39 -8.98 22.23
N ILE A 659 17.89 -10.02 22.90
CA ILE A 659 18.64 -11.27 23.13
C ILE A 659 18.85 -12.00 21.80
N GLU A 660 17.84 -12.16 20.97
CA GLU A 660 17.94 -12.82 19.67
C GLU A 660 18.82 -12.05 18.68
N GLY A 661 18.79 -10.72 18.75
CA GLY A 661 19.69 -9.83 17.99
C GLY A 661 21.11 -9.76 18.54
N GLY A 662 21.43 -10.53 19.58
CA GLY A 662 22.79 -10.65 20.17
C GLY A 662 23.14 -9.60 21.21
N GLY A 663 22.19 -8.78 21.68
CA GLY A 663 22.37 -7.81 22.75
C GLY A 663 22.18 -8.40 24.16
N GLU A 664 22.38 -7.60 25.20
CA GLU A 664 22.20 -7.93 26.61
C GLU A 664 21.27 -6.93 27.31
N LEU A 665 20.52 -7.42 28.32
CA LEU A 665 19.62 -6.60 29.13
C LEU A 665 20.01 -6.69 30.61
N LEU A 666 20.17 -5.52 31.22
CA LEU A 666 20.41 -5.46 32.69
C LEU A 666 19.07 -5.59 33.44
N GLY A 667 19.09 -6.35 34.52
CA GLY A 667 17.96 -6.48 35.43
C GLY A 667 16.80 -7.33 34.91
N TRP A 668 16.97 -8.00 33.76
CA TRP A 668 15.98 -8.91 33.21
C TRP A 668 16.50 -10.38 33.37
N SER A 669 15.68 -11.24 33.97
CA SER A 669 15.93 -12.69 33.99
C SER A 669 14.62 -13.42 33.75
N ARG A 670 14.62 -14.36 32.82
CA ARG A 670 13.47 -15.22 32.47
C ARG A 670 12.91 -15.99 33.67
N THR A 671 13.77 -16.29 34.66
CA THR A 671 13.45 -17.04 35.88
C THR A 671 12.60 -16.27 36.89
N ASN A 672 12.60 -14.94 36.89
CA ASN A 672 11.76 -14.16 37.78
C ASN A 672 10.29 -14.09 37.34
N TYR A 673 9.97 -14.65 36.21
CA TYR A 673 8.69 -14.51 35.50
C TYR A 673 7.76 -15.69 35.70
N GLU A 674 8.29 -16.93 35.60
CA GLU A 674 7.51 -18.14 35.86
C GLU A 674 7.00 -18.19 37.31
N SER A 675 7.69 -17.54 38.23
CA SER A 675 7.30 -17.45 39.64
C SER A 675 6.20 -16.42 39.96
N VAL A 676 5.91 -15.47 39.05
CA VAL A 676 4.85 -14.45 39.25
C VAL A 676 3.51 -14.91 38.66
N ILE A 677 3.53 -15.81 37.66
CA ILE A 677 2.31 -16.41 37.10
C ILE A 677 1.78 -17.57 37.96
N GLU A 678 2.65 -18.25 38.72
CA GLU A 678 2.25 -19.33 39.62
C GLU A 678 1.87 -18.84 41.04
N SER A 679 1.99 -17.57 41.36
CA SER A 679 1.56 -16.96 42.62
C SER A 679 0.31 -16.09 42.44
#